data_f6e79c5777afabdd0cb8ad199d7f2020
#
_entry.id   f6e79c5777afabdd0cb8ad199d7f2020
#
_cell.length_a   1.000
_cell.length_b   1.000
_cell.length_c   1.000
_cell.angle_alpha   90.00
_cell.angle_beta   90.00
_cell.angle_gamma   90.00
#
_symmetry.space_group_name_H-M   'P 1'
#
loop_
_entity.id
_entity.type
_entity.pdbx_description
1 polymer ?
#
loop_
_entity_poly.entity_id
_entity_poly.type
_entity_poly.pdbx_seq_one_letter_code
_entity_poly.pdbx_strand_id
1 'polypeptide(L)'
;MRVIFVSLNKLALSLAVGTVYSATTLCANEIETTGVLGSPSATTTISGKQLPPPNDTAFKGVIKRNASESKPYWAPRVVPPKGAPNILMIMTDDAGYAVPSTFGGVIPTPALDRIADNGLRYTNFHSTAVCSSTRAALITGRNHHEMGFGTVSETATGYPGYNSMMTRDKATIGTILKDNGYVTSWFGKDHNTPAFQASQVGPFDQWPTGMGFDYFYGFVGGDTNQWQPNLFRNTTPIFPFRGKPEWNLITAEADEAISWMQRMNATSPQQPFMVYFAPGATHAPHHPTPEWIKKISDMHLFDGGWNKLRETMFANQKKLGVIPQDAKLTPWPKDLIPEWDSLSADAKKLFIRQADVFAAYEAYNDYEIGRVIQAVEDMGKIDNTLIIYISGDNGTSAEGGMDGTPNEVASVQGVKLSPKEQLKFYDVWGTDKTYPHMSIGWTWAFGTPFTWTKMVSSHFGGTKQGMAISWPDKIKDKGGVRWQFHHVIDITPTILEAAGISQPETVNGITQKPMQGTSLLYTFDKKNAKVPSKHTTQYFEMIGDHAIYHDGWIASSKVIRVPWDNTGKVHTDPAAWPWELYDMSKDWTQFNDVAAKYPEKLKEMETLFWNEAQKNQVLPLDATTFSRLAVPKPSITAGRNVFTYSGEMIGTPNGDAPGILNASYNFKAEVEIPKGGAEGMIVTQGGRFAGYGFYLLKGVPVFNWNMFGLEHIKWQGKEALSAGKHVLEFDFKYDGMGAETIAFSSYAGLGRSGTGVLKVDGKVIQTIKMPHTIPFTLQWDENFDVGADTLTGVDDRDYQVPFKFTGKLDKLTLTIDRPKLSPAEIKKLEEMLHKNPAAE
;
A
#
# COMPACT_ATOMS: atom_id res chain seq x y z
N MET A 1 -69.47 -55.85 8.87
CA MET A 1 -70.11 -56.24 7.62
C MET A 1 -69.89 -55.20 6.55
N ARG A 2 -69.15 -55.54 5.49
CA ARG A 2 -69.06 -54.90 4.13
C ARG A 2 -69.05 -53.32 4.09
N VAL A 3 -67.93 -52.68 3.81
CA VAL A 3 -67.33 -52.27 2.52
C VAL A 3 -68.28 -51.71 1.50
N ILE A 4 -68.08 -50.45 1.06
CA ILE A 4 -67.99 -50.01 -0.32
C ILE A 4 -67.22 -48.66 -0.42
N PHE A 5 -66.24 -48.64 -1.35
CA PHE A 5 -65.46 -47.43 -1.81
C PHE A 5 -66.33 -46.53 -2.69
N VAL A 6 -66.20 -45.24 -2.60
CA VAL A 6 -66.40 -44.31 -3.71
C VAL A 6 -65.34 -43.22 -3.73
N SER A 7 -64.62 -43.24 -4.84
CA SER A 7 -63.60 -42.23 -5.22
C SER A 7 -64.27 -40.91 -5.61
N LEU A 8 -63.69 -39.78 -5.19
CA LEU A 8 -63.94 -38.43 -5.78
C LEU A 8 -62.65 -37.65 -5.94
N ASN A 9 -62.26 -37.58 -7.22
CA ASN A 9 -61.21 -36.67 -7.70
C ASN A 9 -61.59 -35.23 -7.38
N LYS A 10 -60.66 -34.50 -6.71
CA LYS A 10 -60.64 -33.03 -6.74
C LYS A 10 -59.33 -32.56 -7.34
N LEU A 11 -59.46 -31.95 -8.53
CA LEU A 11 -58.46 -31.18 -9.22
C LEU A 11 -58.05 -30.01 -8.31
N ALA A 12 -56.81 -30.00 -7.83
CA ALA A 12 -56.18 -28.83 -7.23
C ALA A 12 -55.23 -28.23 -8.28
N LEU A 13 -55.57 -27.06 -8.78
CA LEU A 13 -54.75 -26.24 -9.67
C LEU A 13 -53.66 -25.60 -8.81
N SER A 14 -52.44 -26.14 -8.82
CA SER A 14 -51.25 -25.50 -8.18
C SER A 14 -50.60 -24.58 -9.21
N LEU A 15 -50.69 -23.25 -9.01
CA LEU A 15 -49.82 -22.29 -9.68
C LEU A 15 -48.41 -22.51 -9.14
N ALA A 16 -47.57 -23.14 -9.92
CA ALA A 16 -46.13 -23.14 -9.69
C ALA A 16 -45.55 -21.81 -10.24
N VAL A 17 -45.22 -20.87 -9.37
CA VAL A 17 -44.37 -19.75 -9.71
C VAL A 17 -42.96 -20.32 -9.86
N GLY A 18 -42.57 -20.59 -11.08
CA GLY A 18 -41.22 -21.01 -11.43
C GLY A 18 -40.29 -19.79 -11.33
N THR A 19 -39.61 -19.69 -10.24
CA THR A 19 -38.36 -18.87 -10.16
C THR A 19 -37.34 -19.56 -11.05
N VAL A 20 -37.16 -19.04 -12.26
CA VAL A 20 -36.04 -19.41 -13.12
C VAL A 20 -34.77 -18.82 -12.51
N TYR A 21 -34.11 -19.59 -11.69
CA TYR A 21 -32.70 -19.39 -11.42
C TYR A 21 -31.96 -19.66 -12.74
N SER A 22 -31.60 -18.60 -13.47
CA SER A 22 -30.58 -18.72 -14.50
C SER A 22 -29.26 -18.95 -13.80
N ALA A 23 -28.99 -20.21 -13.45
CA ALA A 23 -27.64 -20.66 -13.20
C ALA A 23 -26.88 -20.45 -14.53
N THR A 24 -26.07 -19.40 -14.62
CA THR A 24 -24.97 -19.36 -15.58
C THR A 24 -24.05 -20.52 -15.20
N THR A 25 -24.28 -21.64 -15.85
CA THR A 25 -23.33 -22.74 -15.89
C THR A 25 -22.06 -22.16 -16.51
N LEU A 26 -21.07 -21.73 -15.68
CA LEU A 26 -19.69 -21.69 -16.08
C LEU A 26 -19.39 -23.10 -16.60
N CYS A 27 -19.24 -23.24 -17.94
CA CYS A 27 -18.78 -24.48 -18.52
C CYS A 27 -17.46 -24.81 -17.81
N ALA A 28 -17.48 -25.86 -16.99
CA ALA A 28 -16.25 -26.51 -16.58
C ALA A 28 -15.56 -26.92 -17.88
N ASN A 29 -14.46 -26.23 -18.23
CA ASN A 29 -13.68 -26.55 -19.42
C ASN A 29 -13.30 -28.05 -19.33
N GLU A 30 -13.56 -28.80 -20.38
CA GLU A 30 -13.12 -30.20 -20.46
C GLU A 30 -11.58 -30.22 -20.31
N ILE A 31 -11.09 -31.18 -19.54
CA ILE A 31 -9.64 -31.33 -19.34
C ILE A 31 -9.04 -31.77 -20.69
N GLU A 32 -8.26 -30.89 -21.30
CA GLU A 32 -7.56 -31.15 -22.56
C GLU A 32 -6.15 -31.65 -22.27
N THR A 33 -5.75 -32.76 -22.89
CA THR A 33 -4.37 -33.28 -22.83
C THR A 33 -3.81 -33.30 -24.22
N THR A 34 -2.60 -32.75 -24.38
CA THR A 34 -1.89 -32.70 -25.65
C THR A 34 -0.57 -33.48 -25.58
N GLY A 35 -0.03 -33.84 -26.75
CA GLY A 35 1.18 -34.64 -26.85
C GLY A 35 0.95 -36.13 -26.54
N VAL A 36 2.05 -36.90 -26.44
CA VAL A 36 2.00 -38.33 -26.10
C VAL A 36 2.10 -38.47 -24.59
N LEU A 37 1.06 -39.04 -23.95
CA LEU A 37 1.07 -39.29 -22.51
C LEU A 37 2.31 -40.09 -22.09
N GLY A 38 2.98 -39.62 -21.05
CA GLY A 38 4.22 -40.19 -20.55
C GLY A 38 5.47 -39.63 -21.20
N SER A 39 5.38 -38.79 -22.25
CA SER A 39 6.51 -38.09 -22.84
C SER A 39 6.79 -36.76 -22.14
N PRO A 40 8.01 -36.22 -22.19
CA PRO A 40 8.36 -34.92 -21.60
C PRO A 40 7.57 -33.74 -22.20
N SER A 41 6.98 -33.87 -23.37
CA SER A 41 6.24 -32.82 -24.09
C SER A 41 4.73 -32.86 -23.82
N ALA A 42 4.21 -33.82 -23.05
CA ALA A 42 2.80 -33.91 -22.74
C ALA A 42 2.36 -32.72 -21.85
N THR A 43 1.20 -32.12 -22.20
CA THR A 43 0.59 -31.04 -21.38
C THR A 43 -0.87 -31.38 -21.06
N THR A 44 -1.40 -30.81 -19.99
CA THR A 44 -2.81 -30.96 -19.60
C THR A 44 -3.35 -29.68 -18.97
N THR A 45 -4.61 -29.36 -19.26
CA THR A 45 -5.36 -28.38 -18.46
C THR A 45 -5.86 -29.05 -17.18
N ILE A 46 -6.35 -28.26 -16.22
CA ILE A 46 -6.93 -28.76 -14.96
C ILE A 46 -8.29 -28.09 -14.69
N SER A 47 -9.11 -28.65 -13.84
CA SER A 47 -10.38 -28.05 -13.44
C SER A 47 -10.20 -26.76 -12.64
N GLY A 48 -9.06 -26.58 -12.00
CA GLY A 48 -8.76 -25.45 -11.12
C GLY A 48 -9.50 -25.46 -9.76
N LYS A 49 -10.42 -26.39 -9.53
CA LYS A 49 -11.19 -26.47 -8.28
C LYS A 49 -10.37 -26.90 -7.08
N GLN A 50 -9.38 -27.76 -7.30
CA GLN A 50 -8.40 -28.17 -6.30
C GLN A 50 -7.01 -27.78 -6.77
N LEU A 51 -6.27 -27.03 -5.92
CA LEU A 51 -4.91 -26.56 -6.18
C LEU A 51 -3.98 -26.95 -5.02
N PRO A 52 -2.73 -27.34 -5.28
CA PRO A 52 -2.30 -27.77 -6.60
C PRO A 52 -3.15 -28.95 -7.10
N PRO A 53 -3.13 -29.25 -8.41
CA PRO A 53 -3.89 -30.38 -8.91
C PRO A 53 -3.47 -31.65 -8.17
N PRO A 54 -4.39 -32.64 -8.01
CA PRO A 54 -4.05 -33.89 -7.36
C PRO A 54 -2.79 -34.45 -8.00
N ASN A 55 -1.75 -34.68 -7.19
CA ASN A 55 -0.53 -35.30 -7.66
C ASN A 55 -0.88 -36.72 -8.12
N ASP A 56 -1.01 -36.95 -9.41
CA ASP A 56 -1.02 -38.28 -9.97
C ASP A 56 0.40 -38.84 -9.87
N THR A 57 0.80 -39.16 -8.63
CA THR A 57 2.12 -39.72 -8.32
C THR A 57 2.23 -41.18 -8.79
N ALA A 58 1.14 -41.77 -9.29
CA ALA A 58 1.17 -43.10 -9.83
C ALA A 58 2.05 -43.12 -11.08
N PHE A 59 3.19 -43.76 -10.98
CA PHE A 59 4.03 -44.02 -12.14
C PHE A 59 3.27 -44.90 -13.13
N LYS A 60 2.96 -44.36 -14.31
CA LYS A 60 2.20 -45.05 -15.38
C LYS A 60 3.09 -45.68 -16.42
N GLY A 61 4.37 -45.78 -16.13
CA GLY A 61 5.34 -46.50 -16.96
C GLY A 61 5.46 -47.98 -16.59
N VAL A 62 6.54 -48.60 -17.06
CA VAL A 62 6.87 -50.00 -16.74
C VAL A 62 8.30 -50.05 -16.24
N ILE A 63 8.51 -50.58 -15.04
CA ILE A 63 9.83 -50.79 -14.45
C ILE A 63 10.17 -52.27 -14.56
N LYS A 64 11.25 -52.58 -15.26
CA LYS A 64 11.89 -53.88 -15.37
C LYS A 64 13.28 -53.82 -14.71
N ARG A 65 14.01 -54.98 -14.72
CA ARG A 65 15.38 -55.01 -14.19
C ARG A 65 16.32 -54.05 -14.88
N ASN A 66 16.18 -53.89 -16.19
CA ASN A 66 17.00 -53.06 -17.03
C ASN A 66 16.24 -51.87 -17.62
N ALA A 67 16.90 -50.73 -17.78
CA ALA A 67 16.31 -49.53 -18.38
C ALA A 67 15.83 -49.75 -19.83
N SER A 68 16.54 -50.60 -20.57
CA SER A 68 16.20 -50.97 -21.97
C SER A 68 14.89 -51.77 -22.08
N GLU A 69 14.47 -52.41 -21.01
CA GLU A 69 13.20 -53.16 -20.94
C GLU A 69 12.07 -52.37 -20.25
N SER A 70 12.42 -51.24 -19.68
CA SER A 70 11.54 -50.37 -18.94
C SER A 70 10.89 -49.31 -19.84
N LYS A 71 9.73 -48.80 -19.47
CA LYS A 71 9.04 -47.71 -20.16
C LYS A 71 8.95 -46.50 -19.21
N PRO A 72 9.65 -45.39 -19.51
CA PRO A 72 9.57 -44.19 -18.72
C PRO A 72 8.18 -43.53 -18.82
N TYR A 73 7.82 -42.71 -17.83
CA TYR A 73 6.60 -41.92 -17.84
C TYR A 73 6.86 -40.60 -17.14
N TRP A 74 6.56 -39.50 -17.82
CA TRP A 74 6.51 -38.14 -17.27
C TRP A 74 5.06 -37.73 -17.08
N ALA A 75 4.71 -37.16 -15.93
CA ALA A 75 3.41 -36.53 -15.72
C ALA A 75 3.25 -35.34 -16.68
N PRO A 76 2.07 -35.14 -17.27
CA PRO A 76 1.83 -33.98 -18.14
C PRO A 76 2.05 -32.67 -17.37
N ARG A 77 2.69 -31.68 -18.01
CA ARG A 77 2.85 -30.33 -17.46
C ARG A 77 1.48 -29.62 -17.48
N VAL A 78 1.09 -28.99 -16.37
CA VAL A 78 -0.11 -28.16 -16.29
C VAL A 78 0.08 -26.90 -17.15
N VAL A 79 -0.93 -26.59 -17.93
CA VAL A 79 -1.01 -25.38 -18.77
C VAL A 79 -2.38 -24.72 -18.62
N PRO A 80 -2.50 -23.40 -18.81
CA PRO A 80 -3.81 -22.72 -18.79
C PRO A 80 -4.71 -23.17 -19.93
N PRO A 81 -6.02 -22.88 -19.87
CA PRO A 81 -6.94 -23.13 -20.97
C PRO A 81 -6.46 -22.50 -22.29
N LYS A 82 -6.79 -23.13 -23.41
CA LYS A 82 -6.39 -22.63 -24.74
C LYS A 82 -6.95 -21.23 -24.98
N GLY A 83 -6.07 -20.31 -25.39
CA GLY A 83 -6.42 -18.90 -25.66
C GLY A 83 -6.47 -18.02 -24.40
N ALA A 84 -6.10 -18.54 -23.24
CA ALA A 84 -5.94 -17.73 -22.04
C ALA A 84 -4.99 -16.54 -22.31
N PRO A 85 -5.36 -15.29 -21.91
CA PRO A 85 -4.56 -14.10 -22.22
C PRO A 85 -3.32 -13.99 -21.34
N ASN A 86 -2.31 -13.26 -21.79
CA ASN A 86 -1.38 -12.64 -20.85
C ASN A 86 -2.11 -11.58 -20.03
N ILE A 87 -1.61 -11.29 -18.84
CA ILE A 87 -2.20 -10.33 -17.93
C ILE A 87 -1.14 -9.31 -17.53
N LEU A 88 -1.42 -8.02 -17.79
CA LEU A 88 -0.65 -6.90 -17.26
C LEU A 88 -1.59 -6.07 -16.39
N MET A 89 -1.49 -6.23 -15.08
CA MET A 89 -2.25 -5.49 -14.08
C MET A 89 -1.37 -4.38 -13.54
N ILE A 90 -1.80 -3.12 -13.75
CA ILE A 90 -1.07 -1.92 -13.35
C ILE A 90 -1.93 -1.19 -12.30
N MET A 91 -1.31 -0.78 -11.19
CA MET A 91 -1.96 0.06 -10.19
C MET A 91 -0.96 1.08 -9.64
N THR A 92 -1.24 2.37 -9.85
CA THR A 92 -0.47 3.46 -9.25
C THR A 92 -0.94 3.74 -7.83
N ASP A 93 -0.29 4.65 -7.13
CA ASP A 93 -0.49 4.92 -5.71
C ASP A 93 -0.95 6.37 -5.51
N ASP A 94 -1.85 6.63 -4.57
CA ASP A 94 -2.32 7.97 -4.15
C ASP A 94 -2.76 8.93 -5.29
N ALA A 95 -3.10 8.42 -6.46
CA ALA A 95 -3.58 9.24 -7.58
C ALA A 95 -5.10 9.35 -7.55
N GLY A 96 -5.63 10.50 -7.14
CA GLY A 96 -7.06 10.78 -7.13
C GLY A 96 -7.67 10.85 -8.53
N TYR A 97 -9.00 10.86 -8.61
CA TYR A 97 -9.75 10.75 -9.87
C TYR A 97 -9.39 11.79 -10.93
N ALA A 98 -9.07 13.03 -10.54
CA ALA A 98 -8.71 14.11 -11.45
C ALA A 98 -7.19 14.33 -11.62
N VAL A 99 -6.35 13.39 -11.19
CA VAL A 99 -4.89 13.47 -11.39
C VAL A 99 -4.55 13.27 -12.87
N PRO A 100 -4.92 12.14 -13.52
CA PRO A 100 -4.53 11.88 -14.90
C PRO A 100 -5.38 12.63 -15.93
N SER A 101 -4.75 13.02 -17.04
CA SER A 101 -5.46 13.64 -18.19
C SER A 101 -6.61 12.78 -18.72
N THR A 102 -6.48 11.47 -18.65
CA THR A 102 -7.48 10.48 -19.09
C THR A 102 -8.83 10.64 -18.40
N PHE A 103 -8.85 11.15 -17.17
CA PHE A 103 -10.06 11.45 -16.38
C PHE A 103 -10.25 12.95 -16.12
N GLY A 104 -9.71 13.80 -17.00
CA GLY A 104 -9.93 15.25 -17.00
C GLY A 104 -8.92 16.08 -16.23
N GLY A 105 -7.88 15.46 -15.66
CA GLY A 105 -6.75 16.15 -15.06
C GLY A 105 -5.95 16.98 -16.05
N VAL A 106 -4.99 17.74 -15.53
CA VAL A 106 -4.08 18.53 -16.36
C VAL A 106 -2.71 17.89 -16.53
N ILE A 107 -2.42 16.82 -15.77
CA ILE A 107 -1.15 16.11 -15.80
C ILE A 107 -1.17 15.14 -16.99
N PRO A 108 -0.20 15.23 -17.93
CA PRO A 108 -0.19 14.34 -19.09
C PRO A 108 0.06 12.88 -18.69
N THR A 109 -0.85 11.99 -19.09
CA THR A 109 -0.75 10.53 -18.87
C THR A 109 -0.99 9.75 -20.16
N PRO A 110 -0.09 9.87 -21.16
CA PRO A 110 -0.28 9.29 -22.49
C PRO A 110 -0.35 7.76 -22.51
N ALA A 111 0.28 7.07 -21.54
CA ALA A 111 0.18 5.61 -21.46
C ALA A 111 -1.23 5.16 -21.02
N LEU A 112 -1.81 5.82 -20.03
CA LEU A 112 -3.19 5.56 -19.60
C LEU A 112 -4.19 5.96 -20.71
N ASP A 113 -3.96 7.09 -21.41
CA ASP A 113 -4.76 7.50 -22.57
C ASP A 113 -4.75 6.42 -23.67
N ARG A 114 -3.58 5.86 -23.98
CA ARG A 114 -3.43 4.77 -24.96
C ARG A 114 -4.27 3.55 -24.59
N ILE A 115 -4.28 3.12 -23.32
CA ILE A 115 -5.09 1.99 -22.86
C ILE A 115 -6.57 2.31 -22.96
N ALA A 116 -6.98 3.50 -22.53
CA ALA A 116 -8.36 3.96 -22.57
C ALA A 116 -8.91 4.08 -24.01
N ASP A 117 -8.11 4.64 -24.93
CA ASP A 117 -8.51 4.86 -26.33
C ASP A 117 -8.56 3.56 -27.14
N ASN A 118 -7.73 2.57 -26.81
CA ASN A 118 -7.78 1.23 -27.41
C ASN A 118 -8.66 0.24 -26.65
N GLY A 119 -9.33 0.69 -25.60
CA GLY A 119 -10.15 -0.14 -24.70
C GLY A 119 -11.31 0.63 -24.11
N LEU A 120 -11.52 0.50 -22.83
CA LEU A 120 -12.65 1.03 -22.07
C LEU A 120 -12.19 1.90 -20.92
N ARG A 121 -12.90 3.02 -20.65
CA ARG A 121 -12.80 3.85 -19.45
C ARG A 121 -13.89 3.45 -18.46
N TYR A 122 -13.52 3.14 -17.22
CA TYR A 122 -14.45 2.90 -16.11
C TYR A 122 -14.47 4.12 -15.20
N THR A 123 -15.60 4.81 -15.18
CA THR A 123 -15.76 6.09 -14.45
C THR A 123 -16.39 5.91 -13.08
N ASN A 124 -16.91 4.72 -12.79
CA ASN A 124 -17.57 4.38 -11.54
C ASN A 124 -16.93 3.17 -10.88
N PHE A 125 -15.60 3.17 -10.89
CA PHE A 125 -14.76 2.18 -10.22
C PHE A 125 -14.34 2.69 -8.84
N HIS A 126 -14.43 1.82 -7.85
CA HIS A 126 -14.16 2.15 -6.46
C HIS A 126 -13.07 1.25 -5.88
N SER A 127 -12.27 1.84 -4.98
CA SER A 127 -11.27 1.15 -4.17
C SER A 127 -11.63 1.27 -2.69
N THR A 128 -10.74 0.84 -1.81
CA THR A 128 -10.79 1.24 -0.40
C THR A 128 -10.11 2.61 -0.23
N ALA A 129 -10.15 3.18 0.96
CA ALA A 129 -9.61 4.53 1.17
C ALA A 129 -8.11 4.54 1.57
N VAL A 130 -7.43 3.36 1.60
CA VAL A 130 -5.98 3.24 1.85
C VAL A 130 -5.35 2.08 1.09
N CYS A 131 -4.06 2.19 0.84
CA CYS A 131 -3.29 1.34 -0.06
C CYS A 131 -3.22 -0.14 0.35
N SER A 132 -2.80 -0.51 1.58
CA SER A 132 -2.74 -1.91 2.02
C SER A 132 -4.06 -2.65 1.83
N SER A 133 -5.16 -1.98 2.17
CA SER A 133 -6.50 -2.53 2.09
C SER A 133 -6.93 -2.78 0.64
N THR A 134 -6.70 -1.81 -0.24
CA THR A 134 -6.98 -1.94 -1.67
C THR A 134 -6.16 -3.05 -2.31
N ARG A 135 -4.85 -3.14 -1.99
CA ARG A 135 -3.94 -4.16 -2.54
C ARG A 135 -4.34 -5.57 -2.10
N ALA A 136 -4.66 -5.77 -0.82
CA ALA A 136 -5.18 -7.04 -0.31
C ALA A 136 -6.51 -7.46 -0.98
N ALA A 137 -7.43 -6.50 -1.15
CA ALA A 137 -8.71 -6.74 -1.83
C ALA A 137 -8.53 -7.07 -3.31
N LEU A 138 -7.63 -6.37 -4.02
CA LEU A 138 -7.31 -6.55 -5.43
C LEU A 138 -6.84 -7.98 -5.72
N ILE A 139 -5.82 -8.44 -4.99
CA ILE A 139 -5.18 -9.73 -5.29
C ILE A 139 -5.97 -10.95 -4.82
N THR A 140 -7.07 -10.74 -4.07
CA THR A 140 -7.87 -11.85 -3.50
C THR A 140 -9.33 -11.87 -3.97
N GLY A 141 -9.84 -10.78 -4.53
CA GLY A 141 -11.25 -10.65 -4.90
C GLY A 141 -12.20 -10.67 -3.70
N ARG A 142 -11.71 -10.27 -2.52
CA ARG A 142 -12.45 -10.26 -1.25
C ARG A 142 -12.32 -8.92 -0.56
N ASN A 143 -13.30 -8.57 0.26
CA ASN A 143 -13.28 -7.35 1.04
C ASN A 143 -12.08 -7.32 2.00
N HIS A 144 -11.48 -6.16 2.17
CA HIS A 144 -10.22 -5.97 2.86
C HIS A 144 -10.23 -6.38 4.35
N HIS A 145 -11.33 -6.20 5.08
CA HIS A 145 -11.44 -6.70 6.46
C HIS A 145 -11.44 -8.23 6.54
N GLU A 146 -12.06 -8.91 5.57
CA GLU A 146 -11.94 -10.36 5.47
C GLU A 146 -10.48 -10.82 5.29
N MET A 147 -9.64 -9.95 4.74
CA MET A 147 -8.21 -10.19 4.55
C MET A 147 -7.35 -9.77 5.75
N GLY A 148 -7.95 -9.19 6.79
CA GLY A 148 -7.24 -8.64 7.95
C GLY A 148 -6.69 -7.22 7.73
N PHE A 149 -7.02 -6.56 6.63
CA PHE A 149 -6.50 -5.24 6.23
C PHE A 149 -7.54 -4.13 6.38
N GLY A 150 -8.23 -4.06 7.51
CA GLY A 150 -9.08 -2.92 7.89
C GLY A 150 -8.29 -1.63 8.16
N THR A 151 -6.96 -1.67 8.07
CA THR A 151 -6.04 -0.53 8.18
C THR A 151 -4.73 -0.85 7.47
N VAL A 152 -3.79 0.11 7.40
CA VAL A 152 -2.44 -0.14 6.86
C VAL A 152 -1.64 -1.08 7.75
N SER A 153 -0.71 -1.83 7.17
CA SER A 153 0.01 -2.91 7.85
C SER A 153 0.78 -2.45 9.10
N GLU A 154 1.27 -1.22 9.09
CA GLU A 154 2.01 -0.60 10.19
C GLU A 154 1.15 -0.34 11.43
N THR A 155 -0.15 -0.12 11.22
CA THR A 155 -1.12 0.16 12.28
C THR A 155 -2.00 -1.03 12.65
N ALA A 156 -1.57 -2.24 12.31
CA ALA A 156 -2.26 -3.48 12.65
C ALA A 156 -2.57 -3.60 14.14
N THR A 157 -3.73 -4.20 14.46
CA THR A 157 -4.19 -4.46 15.82
C THR A 157 -4.54 -5.95 16.00
N GLY A 158 -4.91 -6.38 17.21
CA GLY A 158 -5.21 -7.80 17.49
C GLY A 158 -6.58 -8.30 17.01
N TYR A 159 -7.38 -7.48 16.34
CA TYR A 159 -8.69 -7.90 15.82
C TYR A 159 -8.58 -8.60 14.47
N PRO A 160 -9.39 -9.64 14.19
CA PRO A 160 -9.28 -10.42 12.93
C PRO A 160 -9.34 -9.57 11.66
N GLY A 161 -10.21 -8.55 11.61
CA GLY A 161 -10.32 -7.66 10.45
C GLY A 161 -9.19 -6.64 10.32
N TYR A 162 -8.26 -6.55 11.30
CA TYR A 162 -7.26 -5.48 11.40
C TYR A 162 -5.83 -5.97 11.72
N ASN A 163 -5.58 -7.26 11.60
CA ASN A 163 -4.31 -7.87 12.05
C ASN A 163 -3.25 -7.96 10.95
N SER A 164 -3.56 -7.53 9.74
CA SER A 164 -2.69 -7.56 8.54
C SER A 164 -2.16 -8.95 8.17
N MET A 165 -2.92 -10.02 8.51
CA MET A 165 -2.54 -11.41 8.25
C MET A 165 -3.54 -12.06 7.28
N MET A 166 -3.11 -12.34 6.05
CA MET A 166 -3.90 -13.11 5.10
C MET A 166 -3.91 -14.59 5.51
N THR A 167 -5.08 -15.15 5.74
CA THR A 167 -5.22 -16.57 6.09
C THR A 167 -5.27 -17.45 4.84
N ARG A 168 -4.81 -18.69 4.97
CA ARG A 168 -4.64 -19.63 3.84
C ARG A 168 -5.95 -20.10 3.18
N ASP A 169 -7.09 -19.83 3.78
CA ASP A 169 -8.43 -20.05 3.22
C ASP A 169 -8.86 -18.99 2.19
N LYS A 170 -7.94 -18.10 1.80
CA LYS A 170 -8.17 -16.95 0.90
C LYS A 170 -7.01 -16.81 -0.09
N ALA A 171 -6.90 -17.80 -0.99
CA ALA A 171 -5.83 -17.81 -1.99
C ALA A 171 -5.83 -16.53 -2.85
N THR A 172 -4.63 -16.05 -3.17
CA THR A 172 -4.38 -14.91 -4.03
C THR A 172 -4.47 -15.27 -5.50
N ILE A 173 -4.64 -14.28 -6.35
CA ILE A 173 -4.59 -14.45 -7.81
C ILE A 173 -3.23 -15.03 -8.29
N GLY A 174 -2.13 -14.66 -7.62
CA GLY A 174 -0.80 -15.22 -7.90
C GLY A 174 -0.78 -16.74 -7.73
N THR A 175 -1.22 -17.24 -6.57
CA THR A 175 -1.33 -18.69 -6.31
C THR A 175 -2.23 -19.40 -7.31
N ILE A 176 -3.42 -18.83 -7.59
CA ILE A 176 -4.40 -19.47 -8.47
C ILE A 176 -3.86 -19.57 -9.90
N LEU A 177 -3.31 -18.49 -10.45
CA LEU A 177 -2.78 -18.47 -11.81
C LEU A 177 -1.53 -19.35 -11.95
N LYS A 178 -0.60 -19.28 -11.00
CA LYS A 178 0.60 -20.11 -10.97
C LYS A 178 0.26 -21.61 -11.04
N ASP A 179 -0.64 -22.08 -10.18
CA ASP A 179 -1.04 -23.49 -10.12
C ASP A 179 -1.83 -23.94 -11.36
N ASN A 180 -2.38 -22.98 -12.14
CA ASN A 180 -3.00 -23.20 -13.44
C ASN A 180 -2.03 -23.01 -14.62
N GLY A 181 -0.72 -22.86 -14.36
CA GLY A 181 0.34 -22.89 -15.39
C GLY A 181 0.73 -21.51 -15.95
N TYR A 182 0.35 -20.41 -15.34
CA TYR A 182 0.92 -19.11 -15.63
C TYR A 182 2.31 -18.95 -15.02
N VAL A 183 3.11 -18.03 -15.57
CA VAL A 183 4.28 -17.49 -14.90
C VAL A 183 3.92 -16.16 -14.31
N THR A 184 4.19 -15.95 -13.02
CA THR A 184 3.67 -14.81 -12.25
C THR A 184 4.79 -13.92 -11.72
N SER A 185 4.60 -12.60 -11.76
CA SER A 185 5.58 -11.65 -11.24
C SER A 185 4.92 -10.41 -10.65
N TRP A 186 5.62 -9.77 -9.72
CA TRP A 186 5.20 -8.53 -9.07
C TRP A 186 6.38 -7.55 -9.05
N PHE A 187 6.15 -6.32 -9.53
CA PHE A 187 7.14 -5.23 -9.54
C PHE A 187 6.58 -4.02 -8.79
N GLY A 188 7.40 -3.46 -7.89
CA GLY A 188 7.06 -2.27 -7.12
C GLY A 188 6.55 -2.53 -5.71
N LYS A 189 5.60 -1.73 -5.26
CA LYS A 189 5.05 -1.73 -3.90
C LYS A 189 4.23 -2.98 -3.59
N ASP A 190 4.55 -3.65 -2.48
CA ASP A 190 3.75 -4.75 -1.94
C ASP A 190 2.69 -4.25 -0.93
N HIS A 191 3.12 -3.72 0.20
CA HIS A 191 2.31 -3.20 1.31
C HIS A 191 1.29 -4.21 1.88
N ASN A 192 1.45 -5.50 1.60
CA ASN A 192 0.65 -6.60 2.18
C ASN A 192 1.48 -7.56 3.04
N THR A 193 2.80 -7.48 2.98
CA THR A 193 3.66 -8.09 4.00
C THR A 193 3.45 -7.34 5.32
N PRO A 194 3.06 -8.02 6.43
CA PRO A 194 2.93 -7.35 7.72
C PRO A 194 4.25 -6.70 8.16
N ALA A 195 4.21 -5.47 8.64
CA ALA A 195 5.42 -4.73 9.04
C ALA A 195 6.29 -5.49 10.06
N PHE A 196 5.67 -6.36 10.88
CA PHE A 196 6.35 -7.21 11.85
C PHE A 196 6.80 -8.59 11.30
N GLN A 197 6.68 -8.81 9.98
CA GLN A 197 7.17 -10.00 9.25
C GLN A 197 7.97 -9.60 8.01
N ALA A 198 8.47 -8.38 7.96
CA ALA A 198 9.23 -7.84 6.84
C ALA A 198 10.74 -8.21 6.88
N SER A 199 11.16 -8.98 7.89
CA SER A 199 12.55 -9.41 8.05
C SER A 199 13.01 -10.32 6.93
N GLN A 200 14.26 -10.11 6.47
CA GLN A 200 14.93 -10.95 5.47
C GLN A 200 15.20 -12.41 5.92
N VAL A 201 14.87 -12.76 7.15
CA VAL A 201 14.91 -14.15 7.67
C VAL A 201 13.53 -14.80 7.73
N GLY A 202 12.49 -14.10 7.23
CA GLY A 202 11.11 -14.58 7.21
C GLY A 202 10.35 -14.42 8.53
N PRO A 203 9.14 -14.98 8.61
CA PRO A 203 8.52 -15.89 7.63
C PRO A 203 8.16 -15.21 6.29
N PHE A 204 8.17 -15.98 5.20
CA PHE A 204 7.96 -15.44 3.84
C PHE A 204 6.59 -15.78 3.25
N ASP A 205 5.69 -16.40 3.98
CA ASP A 205 4.38 -16.80 3.49
C ASP A 205 3.45 -15.60 3.19
N GLN A 206 3.70 -14.45 3.81
CA GLN A 206 3.00 -13.19 3.53
C GLN A 206 3.75 -12.28 2.54
N TRP A 207 4.91 -12.69 2.04
CA TRP A 207 5.65 -11.96 1.01
C TRP A 207 5.10 -12.29 -0.39
N PRO A 208 5.32 -11.44 -1.41
CA PRO A 208 4.84 -11.73 -2.77
C PRO A 208 5.18 -13.14 -3.28
N THR A 209 6.39 -13.63 -3.01
CA THR A 209 6.79 -15.00 -3.36
C THR A 209 6.02 -16.08 -2.60
N GLY A 210 5.67 -15.85 -1.34
CA GLY A 210 4.79 -16.72 -0.55
C GLY A 210 3.33 -16.64 -0.97
N MET A 211 2.92 -15.53 -1.58
CA MET A 211 1.58 -15.30 -2.13
C MET A 211 1.41 -15.77 -3.59
N GLY A 212 2.38 -16.53 -4.13
CA GLY A 212 2.26 -17.18 -5.43
C GLY A 212 2.81 -16.41 -6.61
N PHE A 213 3.59 -15.35 -6.39
CA PHE A 213 4.33 -14.66 -7.45
C PHE A 213 5.74 -15.26 -7.56
N ASP A 214 6.07 -15.84 -8.72
CA ASP A 214 7.36 -16.51 -8.94
C ASP A 214 8.55 -15.55 -8.90
N TYR A 215 8.30 -14.27 -9.17
CA TYR A 215 9.30 -13.21 -9.15
C TYR A 215 8.77 -11.95 -8.48
N PHE A 216 9.61 -11.35 -7.66
CA PHE A 216 9.34 -10.06 -7.03
C PHE A 216 10.56 -9.14 -7.16
N TYR A 217 10.32 -7.89 -7.54
CA TYR A 217 11.30 -6.81 -7.51
C TYR A 217 10.61 -5.55 -7.01
N GLY A 218 10.90 -5.11 -5.80
CA GLY A 218 10.19 -3.98 -5.20
C GLY A 218 10.46 -3.81 -3.71
N PHE A 219 9.56 -3.14 -3.02
CA PHE A 219 9.65 -2.86 -1.59
C PHE A 219 8.39 -3.36 -0.85
N VAL A 220 8.55 -3.71 0.44
CA VAL A 220 7.46 -4.36 1.21
C VAL A 220 6.68 -3.40 2.09
N GLY A 221 7.21 -2.21 2.39
CA GLY A 221 6.56 -1.17 3.19
C GLY A 221 5.51 -0.35 2.44
N GLY A 222 4.95 0.63 3.14
CA GLY A 222 3.94 1.56 2.60
C GLY A 222 4.49 2.54 1.55
N ASP A 223 5.75 2.89 1.68
CA ASP A 223 6.49 3.77 0.79
C ASP A 223 8.00 3.52 0.90
N THR A 224 8.76 4.14 0.04
CA THR A 224 10.23 4.14 0.09
C THR A 224 10.82 5.32 -0.68
N ASN A 225 12.01 5.74 -0.27
CA ASN A 225 12.83 6.69 -1.02
C ASN A 225 13.09 6.17 -2.43
N GLN A 226 12.83 6.98 -3.48
CA GLN A 226 12.99 6.53 -4.86
C GLN A 226 14.43 6.63 -5.37
N TRP A 227 15.31 7.32 -4.63
CA TRP A 227 16.74 7.44 -4.94
C TRP A 227 17.59 6.38 -4.24
N GLN A 228 17.22 6.03 -3.01
CA GLN A 228 17.93 5.09 -2.14
C GLN A 228 16.93 4.19 -1.39
N PRO A 229 16.16 3.35 -2.12
CA PRO A 229 15.08 2.57 -1.54
C PRO A 229 15.56 1.37 -0.72
N ASN A 230 14.74 0.94 0.23
CA ASN A 230 14.83 -0.38 0.83
C ASN A 230 14.23 -1.42 -0.11
N LEU A 231 15.07 -1.97 -1.00
CA LEU A 231 14.63 -2.73 -2.17
C LEU A 231 15.00 -4.21 -2.07
N PHE A 232 14.10 -5.05 -2.56
CA PHE A 232 14.26 -6.51 -2.56
C PHE A 232 14.16 -7.10 -3.98
N ARG A 233 14.93 -8.16 -4.20
CA ARG A 233 14.67 -9.12 -5.28
C ARG A 233 14.27 -10.44 -4.66
N ASN A 234 13.02 -10.84 -4.86
CA ASN A 234 12.36 -11.90 -4.09
C ASN A 234 12.38 -11.58 -2.58
N THR A 235 13.22 -12.26 -1.81
CA THR A 235 13.38 -12.03 -0.36
C THR A 235 14.77 -11.50 0.01
N THR A 236 15.58 -11.15 -1.01
CA THR A 236 16.97 -10.70 -0.82
C THR A 236 17.06 -9.18 -0.98
N PRO A 237 17.56 -8.42 0.01
CA PRO A 237 17.80 -6.99 -0.13
C PRO A 237 18.88 -6.72 -1.17
N ILE A 238 18.66 -5.68 -1.99
CA ILE A 238 19.58 -5.26 -3.06
C ILE A 238 19.79 -3.75 -3.05
N PHE A 239 20.92 -3.29 -3.55
CA PHE A 239 21.33 -1.89 -3.52
C PHE A 239 21.83 -1.42 -4.92
N PRO A 240 21.00 -1.45 -5.97
CA PRO A 240 21.41 -1.17 -7.34
C PRO A 240 21.77 0.29 -7.60
N PHE A 241 21.35 1.21 -6.72
CA PHE A 241 21.58 2.65 -6.78
C PHE A 241 23.01 3.05 -6.36
N ARG A 242 23.74 2.18 -5.66
CA ARG A 242 25.08 2.54 -5.15
C ARG A 242 26.02 2.98 -6.26
N GLY A 243 26.62 4.17 -6.11
CA GLY A 243 27.52 4.78 -7.08
C GLY A 243 26.84 5.32 -8.34
N LYS A 244 25.51 5.46 -8.35
CA LYS A 244 24.71 5.96 -9.47
C LYS A 244 23.78 7.07 -9.01
N PRO A 245 24.22 8.32 -8.93
CA PRO A 245 23.41 9.42 -8.38
C PRO A 245 22.15 9.74 -9.19
N GLU A 246 22.13 9.38 -10.49
CA GLU A 246 20.97 9.55 -11.39
C GLU A 246 19.98 8.39 -11.35
N TRP A 247 20.28 7.32 -10.59
CA TRP A 247 19.40 6.15 -10.49
C TRP A 247 18.08 6.52 -9.81
N ASN A 248 16.96 6.02 -10.33
CA ASN A 248 15.64 6.21 -9.73
C ASN A 248 14.83 4.91 -9.81
N LEU A 249 14.07 4.61 -8.77
CA LEU A 249 13.33 3.35 -8.63
C LEU A 249 12.29 3.15 -9.73
N ILE A 250 11.56 4.20 -10.15
CA ILE A 250 10.51 4.07 -11.17
C ILE A 250 11.08 3.52 -12.49
N THR A 251 12.19 4.09 -12.98
CA THR A 251 12.87 3.56 -14.18
C THR A 251 13.39 2.15 -13.94
N ALA A 252 13.96 1.88 -12.76
CA ALA A 252 14.52 0.56 -12.45
C ALA A 252 13.45 -0.55 -12.39
N GLU A 253 12.28 -0.25 -11.88
CA GLU A 253 11.14 -1.18 -11.88
C GLU A 253 10.65 -1.49 -13.29
N ALA A 254 10.54 -0.47 -14.16
CA ALA A 254 10.18 -0.66 -15.55
C ALA A 254 11.25 -1.49 -16.31
N ASP A 255 12.52 -1.18 -16.15
CA ASP A 255 13.62 -1.92 -16.76
C ASP A 255 13.64 -3.39 -16.33
N GLU A 256 13.43 -3.68 -15.04
CA GLU A 256 13.40 -5.05 -14.53
C GLU A 256 12.16 -5.81 -15.03
N ALA A 257 10.98 -5.18 -15.08
CA ALA A 257 9.77 -5.77 -15.62
C ALA A 257 9.90 -6.10 -17.11
N ILE A 258 10.42 -5.17 -17.91
CA ILE A 258 10.70 -5.36 -19.34
C ILE A 258 11.68 -6.52 -19.54
N SER A 259 12.81 -6.49 -18.84
CA SER A 259 13.83 -7.54 -18.91
C SER A 259 13.28 -8.92 -18.52
N TRP A 260 12.45 -8.98 -17.46
CA TRP A 260 11.81 -10.22 -17.03
C TRP A 260 10.85 -10.77 -18.11
N MET A 261 9.97 -9.93 -18.66
CA MET A 261 9.02 -10.32 -19.71
C MET A 261 9.74 -10.79 -20.98
N GLN A 262 10.82 -10.13 -21.38
CA GLN A 262 11.64 -10.53 -22.53
C GLN A 262 12.30 -11.90 -22.31
N ARG A 263 12.88 -12.14 -21.12
CA ARG A 263 13.45 -13.45 -20.75
C ARG A 263 12.39 -14.54 -20.75
N MET A 264 11.23 -14.27 -20.15
CA MET A 264 10.11 -15.21 -20.13
C MET A 264 9.64 -15.55 -21.54
N ASN A 265 9.44 -14.55 -22.39
CA ASN A 265 9.02 -14.74 -23.79
C ASN A 265 10.06 -15.53 -24.61
N ALA A 266 11.36 -15.32 -24.37
CA ALA A 266 12.41 -16.05 -25.05
C ALA A 266 12.49 -17.53 -24.62
N THR A 267 12.24 -17.81 -23.34
CA THR A 267 12.37 -19.17 -22.78
C THR A 267 11.10 -20.01 -22.90
N SER A 268 9.92 -19.38 -22.81
CA SER A 268 8.61 -20.04 -22.84
C SER A 268 7.58 -19.23 -23.62
N PRO A 269 7.74 -19.02 -24.94
CA PRO A 269 6.92 -18.10 -25.72
C PRO A 269 5.45 -18.48 -25.81
N GLN A 270 5.09 -19.72 -25.51
CA GLN A 270 3.70 -20.24 -25.52
C GLN A 270 3.02 -20.18 -24.16
N GLN A 271 3.77 -19.90 -23.08
CA GLN A 271 3.23 -19.84 -21.74
C GLN A 271 2.76 -18.42 -21.44
N PRO A 272 1.50 -18.19 -21.02
CA PRO A 272 1.07 -16.87 -20.67
C PRO A 272 1.71 -16.40 -19.35
N PHE A 273 1.86 -15.11 -19.21
CA PHE A 273 2.37 -14.47 -18.01
C PHE A 273 1.29 -13.64 -17.30
N MET A 274 1.49 -13.45 -16.00
CA MET A 274 0.87 -12.39 -15.23
C MET A 274 1.95 -11.47 -14.67
N VAL A 275 1.88 -10.20 -15.00
CA VAL A 275 2.68 -9.13 -14.39
C VAL A 275 1.75 -8.25 -13.56
N TYR A 276 2.02 -8.11 -12.27
CA TYR A 276 1.49 -7.06 -11.44
C TYR A 276 2.55 -5.96 -11.32
N PHE A 277 2.31 -4.84 -12.02
CA PHE A 277 3.17 -3.66 -12.02
C PHE A 277 2.55 -2.59 -11.11
N ALA A 278 3.13 -2.36 -9.96
CA ALA A 278 2.59 -1.55 -8.88
C ALA A 278 3.63 -0.52 -8.39
N PRO A 279 4.00 0.48 -9.23
CA PRO A 279 4.97 1.48 -8.81
C PRO A 279 4.47 2.25 -7.58
N GLY A 280 5.38 2.71 -6.73
CA GLY A 280 5.04 3.49 -5.54
C GLY A 280 4.60 4.93 -5.83
N ALA A 281 4.71 5.41 -7.07
CA ALA A 281 4.23 6.73 -7.46
C ALA A 281 2.69 6.72 -7.63
N THR A 282 1.99 7.76 -7.19
CA THR A 282 2.47 9.07 -6.71
C THR A 282 2.49 9.24 -5.19
N HIS A 283 2.57 8.17 -4.42
CA HIS A 283 2.73 8.26 -2.95
C HIS A 283 3.99 9.07 -2.60
N ALA A 284 3.96 9.82 -1.51
CA ALA A 284 5.17 10.47 -0.99
C ALA A 284 6.22 9.40 -0.59
N PRO A 285 7.52 9.73 -0.65
CA PRO A 285 8.10 11.01 -1.07
C PRO A 285 7.99 11.24 -2.57
N HIS A 286 7.59 12.45 -2.97
CA HIS A 286 7.47 12.80 -4.38
C HIS A 286 8.86 12.99 -4.99
N HIS A 287 9.43 11.96 -5.61
CA HIS A 287 10.81 11.91 -6.10
C HIS A 287 10.91 11.68 -7.62
N PRO A 288 10.40 12.58 -8.46
CA PRO A 288 10.68 12.56 -9.89
C PRO A 288 12.13 12.97 -10.18
N THR A 289 12.61 12.68 -11.39
CA THR A 289 13.92 13.19 -11.80
C THR A 289 13.90 14.71 -12.06
N PRO A 290 15.03 15.42 -11.91
CA PRO A 290 15.10 16.86 -12.17
C PRO A 290 14.64 17.25 -13.58
N GLU A 291 14.87 16.39 -14.57
CA GLU A 291 14.40 16.60 -15.95
C GLU A 291 12.88 16.66 -16.02
N TRP A 292 12.19 15.73 -15.35
CA TRP A 292 10.73 15.70 -15.30
C TRP A 292 10.15 16.88 -14.53
N ILE A 293 10.80 17.29 -13.42
CA ILE A 293 10.39 18.50 -12.69
C ILE A 293 10.45 19.72 -13.62
N LYS A 294 11.58 19.90 -14.34
CA LYS A 294 11.73 21.00 -15.29
C LYS A 294 10.67 20.97 -16.37
N LYS A 295 10.46 19.80 -16.98
CA LYS A 295 9.48 19.62 -18.07
C LYS A 295 8.07 20.03 -17.66
N ILE A 296 7.63 19.68 -16.44
CA ILE A 296 6.29 20.02 -15.95
C ILE A 296 6.24 21.49 -15.51
N SER A 297 7.26 22.00 -14.80
CA SER A 297 7.29 23.41 -14.39
C SER A 297 7.24 24.38 -15.59
N ASP A 298 7.89 24.03 -16.70
CA ASP A 298 7.85 24.82 -17.95
C ASP A 298 6.42 24.87 -18.58
N MET A 299 5.50 23.99 -18.16
CA MET A 299 4.12 23.99 -18.65
C MET A 299 3.20 24.97 -17.91
N HIS A 300 3.61 25.49 -16.76
CA HIS A 300 2.86 26.44 -15.95
C HIS A 300 1.43 26.02 -15.60
N LEU A 301 1.23 24.73 -15.27
CA LEU A 301 -0.09 24.14 -15.08
C LEU A 301 -0.81 24.66 -13.82
N PHE A 302 -0.08 25.13 -12.82
CA PHE A 302 -0.57 25.42 -11.47
C PHE A 302 -0.57 26.90 -11.09
N ASP A 303 -0.16 27.82 -11.99
CA ASP A 303 -0.04 29.25 -11.74
C ASP A 303 -1.37 29.90 -11.32
N GLY A 304 -2.50 29.36 -11.80
CA GLY A 304 -3.84 29.82 -11.47
C GLY A 304 -4.35 29.38 -10.09
N GLY A 305 -3.60 28.52 -9.39
CA GLY A 305 -3.95 27.99 -8.08
C GLY A 305 -5.05 26.92 -8.10
N TRP A 306 -5.27 26.31 -6.93
CA TRP A 306 -6.10 25.10 -6.78
C TRP A 306 -7.60 25.32 -7.03
N ASN A 307 -8.18 26.50 -6.69
CA ASN A 307 -9.58 26.75 -6.98
C ASN A 307 -9.83 26.81 -8.49
N LYS A 308 -8.97 27.52 -9.25
CA LYS A 308 -9.06 27.61 -10.70
C LYS A 308 -8.78 26.28 -11.39
N LEU A 309 -7.77 25.54 -10.89
CA LEU A 309 -7.46 24.20 -11.38
C LEU A 309 -8.67 23.27 -11.28
N ARG A 310 -9.38 23.32 -10.14
CA ARG A 310 -10.57 22.50 -9.90
C ARG A 310 -11.70 22.77 -10.92
N GLU A 311 -11.94 24.05 -11.24
CA GLU A 311 -12.90 24.43 -12.30
C GLU A 311 -12.47 23.91 -13.67
N THR A 312 -11.19 24.04 -14.00
CA THR A 312 -10.60 23.57 -15.26
C THR A 312 -10.76 22.06 -15.42
N MET A 313 -10.40 21.29 -14.40
CA MET A 313 -10.52 19.82 -14.41
C MET A 313 -11.99 19.39 -14.55
N PHE A 314 -12.90 20.03 -13.82
CA PHE A 314 -14.34 19.74 -13.94
C PHE A 314 -14.88 20.00 -15.34
N ALA A 315 -14.46 21.08 -15.99
CA ALA A 315 -14.81 21.37 -17.39
C ALA A 315 -14.24 20.30 -18.35
N ASN A 316 -12.98 19.90 -18.13
CA ASN A 316 -12.35 18.84 -18.91
C ASN A 316 -13.09 17.50 -18.76
N GLN A 317 -13.47 17.13 -17.55
CA GLN A 317 -14.22 15.91 -17.24
C GLN A 317 -15.55 15.84 -18.01
N LYS A 318 -16.31 16.96 -18.04
CA LYS A 318 -17.53 17.08 -18.85
C LYS A 318 -17.27 16.96 -20.34
N LYS A 319 -16.21 17.63 -20.83
CA LYS A 319 -15.81 17.58 -22.25
C LYS A 319 -15.43 16.16 -22.68
N LEU A 320 -14.71 15.42 -21.83
CA LEU A 320 -14.33 14.04 -22.08
C LEU A 320 -15.50 13.06 -21.91
N GLY A 321 -16.58 13.47 -21.26
CA GLY A 321 -17.73 12.59 -20.96
C GLY A 321 -17.39 11.50 -19.92
N VAL A 322 -16.45 11.79 -19.02
CA VAL A 322 -16.09 10.88 -17.91
C VAL A 322 -16.86 11.18 -16.62
N ILE A 323 -17.65 12.24 -16.63
CA ILE A 323 -18.68 12.55 -15.62
C ILE A 323 -19.99 12.91 -16.33
N PRO A 324 -21.18 12.75 -15.69
CA PRO A 324 -22.45 13.18 -16.24
C PRO A 324 -22.46 14.68 -16.55
N GLN A 325 -23.15 15.07 -17.64
CA GLN A 325 -23.20 16.50 -18.03
C GLN A 325 -23.91 17.39 -17.01
N ASP A 326 -24.84 16.83 -16.24
CA ASP A 326 -25.57 17.48 -15.15
C ASP A 326 -24.88 17.37 -13.79
N ALA A 327 -23.74 16.68 -13.70
CA ALA A 327 -22.95 16.61 -12.47
C ALA A 327 -22.61 18.01 -11.95
N LYS A 328 -22.60 18.13 -10.62
CA LYS A 328 -22.28 19.39 -9.93
C LYS A 328 -20.88 19.30 -9.35
N LEU A 329 -20.13 20.40 -9.45
CA LEU A 329 -18.88 20.54 -8.72
C LEU A 329 -19.16 20.74 -7.24
N THR A 330 -18.68 19.88 -6.38
CA THR A 330 -18.85 20.01 -4.93
C THR A 330 -18.21 21.33 -4.43
N PRO A 331 -18.73 21.96 -3.37
CA PRO A 331 -18.22 23.25 -2.89
C PRO A 331 -16.78 23.13 -2.35
N TRP A 332 -16.04 24.24 -2.40
CA TRP A 332 -14.75 24.34 -1.70
C TRP A 332 -14.98 24.42 -0.20
N PRO A 333 -14.25 23.69 0.65
CA PRO A 333 -14.44 23.69 2.09
C PRO A 333 -13.71 24.89 2.74
N LYS A 334 -14.24 26.09 2.60
CA LYS A 334 -13.62 27.37 3.02
C LYS A 334 -13.25 27.42 4.49
N ASP A 335 -14.02 26.71 5.33
CA ASP A 335 -13.79 26.66 6.78
C ASP A 335 -12.62 25.72 7.15
N LEU A 336 -12.19 24.87 6.22
CA LEU A 336 -11.15 23.86 6.44
C LEU A 336 -9.87 24.15 5.65
N ILE A 337 -10.00 24.65 4.42
CA ILE A 337 -8.88 24.87 3.49
C ILE A 337 -8.97 26.29 2.93
N PRO A 338 -7.92 27.14 3.06
CA PRO A 338 -7.95 28.50 2.55
C PRO A 338 -8.15 28.54 1.04
N GLU A 339 -8.83 29.57 0.55
CA GLU A 339 -8.91 29.86 -0.86
C GLU A 339 -7.55 30.36 -1.36
N TRP A 340 -7.17 30.01 -2.60
CA TRP A 340 -5.86 30.35 -3.18
C TRP A 340 -5.54 31.87 -3.08
N ASP A 341 -6.52 32.73 -3.36
CA ASP A 341 -6.30 34.17 -3.39
C ASP A 341 -5.97 34.78 -2.02
N SER A 342 -6.38 34.09 -0.94
CA SER A 342 -6.08 34.51 0.43
C SER A 342 -4.65 34.23 0.89
N LEU A 343 -3.89 33.46 0.12
CA LEU A 343 -2.55 33.01 0.47
C LEU A 343 -1.50 34.11 0.28
N SER A 344 -0.44 34.06 1.10
CA SER A 344 0.74 34.91 0.91
C SER A 344 1.51 34.56 -0.36
N ALA A 345 2.33 35.50 -0.86
CA ALA A 345 3.17 35.26 -2.02
C ALA A 345 4.17 34.08 -1.80
N ASP A 346 4.73 33.98 -0.60
CA ASP A 346 5.64 32.88 -0.23
C ASP A 346 4.93 31.54 -0.27
N ALA A 347 3.71 31.45 0.26
CA ALA A 347 2.90 30.24 0.23
C ALA A 347 2.55 29.85 -1.21
N LYS A 348 2.08 30.80 -2.05
CA LYS A 348 1.79 30.55 -3.46
C LYS A 348 2.99 30.01 -4.22
N LYS A 349 4.17 30.65 -4.04
CA LYS A 349 5.41 30.20 -4.66
C LYS A 349 5.77 28.76 -4.27
N LEU A 350 5.72 28.45 -2.98
CA LEU A 350 6.02 27.12 -2.46
C LEU A 350 5.02 26.08 -2.99
N PHE A 351 3.73 26.38 -2.92
CA PHE A 351 2.68 25.42 -3.28
C PHE A 351 2.66 25.12 -4.78
N ILE A 352 2.98 26.08 -5.66
CA ILE A 352 3.20 25.80 -7.09
C ILE A 352 4.35 24.80 -7.25
N ARG A 353 5.46 24.98 -6.55
CA ARG A 353 6.59 24.04 -6.60
C ARG A 353 6.20 22.63 -6.13
N GLN A 354 5.40 22.51 -5.08
CA GLN A 354 4.89 21.24 -4.60
C GLN A 354 4.04 20.53 -5.66
N ALA A 355 3.13 21.25 -6.31
CA ALA A 355 2.29 20.73 -7.38
C ALA A 355 3.10 20.33 -8.62
N ASP A 356 4.08 21.13 -9.02
CA ASP A 356 4.98 20.81 -10.15
C ASP A 356 5.72 19.50 -9.91
N VAL A 357 6.23 19.29 -8.69
CA VAL A 357 6.97 18.06 -8.33
C VAL A 357 6.04 16.85 -8.29
N PHE A 358 4.84 16.96 -7.70
CA PHE A 358 3.84 15.90 -7.73
C PHE A 358 3.43 15.55 -9.17
N ALA A 359 3.14 16.54 -9.99
CA ALA A 359 2.75 16.32 -11.38
C ALA A 359 3.87 15.73 -12.24
N ALA A 360 5.12 16.14 -11.96
CA ALA A 360 6.30 15.55 -12.60
C ALA A 360 6.45 14.07 -12.23
N TYR A 361 6.12 13.71 -10.97
CA TYR A 361 6.19 12.34 -10.48
C TYR A 361 5.14 11.45 -11.17
N GLU A 362 3.90 11.92 -11.33
CA GLU A 362 2.85 11.22 -12.07
C GLU A 362 3.20 11.05 -13.55
N ALA A 363 3.59 12.15 -14.22
CA ALA A 363 3.91 12.12 -15.65
C ALA A 363 5.12 11.23 -15.96
N TYR A 364 6.13 11.20 -15.07
CA TYR A 364 7.27 10.31 -15.17
C TYR A 364 6.86 8.85 -14.97
N ASN A 365 6.03 8.57 -13.99
CA ASN A 365 5.50 7.24 -13.72
C ASN A 365 4.71 6.69 -14.92
N ASP A 366 3.79 7.49 -15.48
CA ASP A 366 3.02 7.09 -16.66
C ASP A 366 3.92 6.85 -17.89
N TYR A 367 5.00 7.64 -18.06
CA TYR A 367 5.99 7.41 -19.13
C TYR A 367 6.66 6.03 -18.98
N GLU A 368 7.10 5.66 -17.78
CA GLU A 368 7.75 4.37 -17.53
C GLU A 368 6.76 3.20 -17.68
N ILE A 369 5.51 3.37 -17.25
CA ILE A 369 4.43 2.41 -17.52
C ILE A 369 4.23 2.25 -19.03
N GLY A 370 4.31 3.34 -19.80
CA GLY A 370 4.24 3.32 -21.27
C GLY A 370 5.32 2.44 -21.89
N ARG A 371 6.55 2.45 -21.34
CA ARG A 371 7.64 1.56 -21.77
C ARG A 371 7.32 0.09 -21.52
N VAL A 372 6.75 -0.24 -20.36
CA VAL A 372 6.32 -1.61 -20.02
C VAL A 372 5.24 -2.11 -21.00
N ILE A 373 4.24 -1.26 -21.30
CA ILE A 373 3.19 -1.57 -22.29
C ILE A 373 3.80 -1.76 -23.70
N GLN A 374 4.73 -0.89 -24.09
CA GLN A 374 5.43 -0.99 -25.37
C GLN A 374 6.20 -2.30 -25.52
N ALA A 375 6.85 -2.77 -24.45
CA ALA A 375 7.56 -4.05 -24.46
C ALA A 375 6.62 -5.24 -24.75
N VAL A 376 5.37 -5.21 -24.26
CA VAL A 376 4.36 -6.24 -24.59
C VAL A 376 4.01 -6.21 -26.08
N GLU A 377 3.90 -5.02 -26.68
CA GLU A 377 3.67 -4.87 -28.12
C GLU A 377 4.87 -5.33 -28.95
N ASP A 378 6.09 -4.95 -28.57
CA ASP A 378 7.33 -5.32 -29.25
C ASP A 378 7.55 -6.84 -29.26
N MET A 379 7.05 -7.54 -28.24
CA MET A 379 7.03 -9.01 -28.19
C MET A 379 5.92 -9.65 -29.07
N GLY A 380 5.07 -8.85 -29.71
CA GLY A 380 3.91 -9.33 -30.47
C GLY A 380 2.81 -9.98 -29.64
N LYS A 381 2.66 -9.58 -28.37
CA LYS A 381 1.71 -10.19 -27.44
C LYS A 381 0.50 -9.30 -27.12
N ILE A 382 0.48 -8.05 -27.59
CA ILE A 382 -0.51 -7.04 -27.20
C ILE A 382 -1.96 -7.46 -27.48
N ASP A 383 -2.22 -8.14 -28.60
CA ASP A 383 -3.58 -8.50 -29.01
C ASP A 383 -4.26 -9.44 -28.04
N ASN A 384 -3.55 -10.44 -27.51
CA ASN A 384 -4.05 -11.36 -26.50
C ASN A 384 -3.44 -11.06 -25.10
N THR A 385 -3.35 -9.79 -24.74
CA THR A 385 -2.99 -9.35 -23.38
C THR A 385 -4.15 -8.53 -22.81
N LEU A 386 -4.65 -8.97 -21.65
CA LEU A 386 -5.57 -8.19 -20.83
C LEU A 386 -4.75 -7.19 -20.02
N ILE A 387 -4.84 -5.91 -20.35
CA ILE A 387 -4.21 -4.82 -19.63
C ILE A 387 -5.27 -4.11 -18.80
N ILE A 388 -5.05 -4.05 -17.49
CA ILE A 388 -5.87 -3.33 -16.52
C ILE A 388 -5.00 -2.25 -15.90
N TYR A 389 -5.33 -0.97 -16.11
CA TYR A 389 -4.61 0.15 -15.53
C TYR A 389 -5.54 0.92 -14.57
N ILE A 390 -5.29 0.79 -13.28
CA ILE A 390 -5.98 1.48 -12.18
C ILE A 390 -5.13 2.67 -11.80
N SER A 391 -5.67 3.89 -11.98
CA SER A 391 -5.01 5.14 -11.60
C SER A 391 -5.35 5.49 -10.15
N GLY A 392 -4.47 5.09 -9.25
CA GLY A 392 -4.62 5.25 -7.81
C GLY A 392 -5.30 4.08 -7.10
N ASP A 393 -4.70 3.62 -6.03
CA ASP A 393 -5.27 2.60 -5.13
C ASP A 393 -6.22 3.22 -4.08
N ASN A 394 -6.17 4.52 -3.91
CA ASN A 394 -7.08 5.34 -3.10
C ASN A 394 -7.04 6.80 -3.60
N GLY A 395 -7.81 7.68 -3.01
CA GLY A 395 -7.77 9.11 -3.31
C GLY A 395 -6.42 9.74 -3.00
N THR A 396 -6.18 10.94 -3.51
CA THR A 396 -4.93 11.69 -3.29
C THR A 396 -4.69 11.88 -1.79
N SER A 397 -3.43 11.76 -1.35
CA SER A 397 -3.04 11.81 0.06
C SER A 397 -3.13 13.22 0.64
N ALA A 398 -3.61 13.30 1.88
CA ALA A 398 -3.67 14.51 2.71
C ALA A 398 -2.56 14.57 3.79
N GLU A 399 -1.64 13.61 3.80
CA GLU A 399 -0.63 13.42 4.86
C GLU A 399 0.42 14.53 4.90
N GLY A 400 0.55 15.31 3.82
CA GLY A 400 1.35 16.54 3.79
C GLY A 400 0.82 17.67 4.67
N GLY A 401 -0.41 17.56 5.15
CA GLY A 401 -1.03 18.59 6.00
C GLY A 401 -1.39 19.88 5.25
N MET A 402 -1.61 20.95 6.02
CA MET A 402 -2.09 22.23 5.47
C MET A 402 -1.10 22.84 4.48
N ASP A 403 0.17 22.82 4.80
CA ASP A 403 1.22 23.54 4.07
C ASP A 403 2.13 22.64 3.24
N GLY A 404 1.86 21.31 3.19
CA GLY A 404 2.82 20.35 2.69
C GLY A 404 4.03 20.22 3.62
N THR A 405 5.02 19.45 3.22
CA THR A 405 6.21 19.23 4.02
C THR A 405 7.42 18.88 3.15
N PRO A 406 8.64 19.33 3.49
CA PRO A 406 9.87 18.82 2.88
C PRO A 406 10.34 17.51 3.52
N ASN A 407 9.70 17.07 4.62
CA ASN A 407 10.00 15.83 5.33
C ASN A 407 8.73 15.26 5.98
N GLU A 408 8.14 14.25 5.35
CA GLU A 408 6.91 13.62 5.82
C GLU A 408 7.11 12.87 7.15
N VAL A 409 8.30 12.28 7.38
CA VAL A 409 8.62 11.60 8.66
C VAL A 409 8.47 12.56 9.85
N ALA A 410 8.78 13.85 9.64
CA ALA A 410 8.56 14.88 10.66
C ALA A 410 7.09 15.27 10.78
N SER A 411 6.41 15.45 9.65
CA SER A 411 5.02 15.97 9.65
C SER A 411 4.02 14.97 10.25
N VAL A 412 4.15 13.67 9.99
CA VAL A 412 3.29 12.62 10.60
C VAL A 412 3.43 12.55 12.12
N GLN A 413 4.51 13.07 12.67
CA GLN A 413 4.73 13.19 14.12
C GLN A 413 4.32 14.56 14.69
N GLY A 414 3.68 15.42 13.88
CA GLY A 414 3.15 16.71 14.28
C GLY A 414 4.15 17.87 14.24
N VAL A 415 5.35 17.67 13.67
CA VAL A 415 6.31 18.76 13.44
C VAL A 415 5.83 19.59 12.24
N LYS A 416 5.56 20.89 12.45
CA LYS A 416 5.03 21.79 11.42
C LYS A 416 6.06 22.87 11.10
N LEU A 417 6.33 23.05 9.81
CA LEU A 417 7.12 24.16 9.29
C LEU A 417 6.19 25.11 8.51
N SER A 418 6.31 26.40 8.77
CA SER A 418 5.59 27.43 8.01
C SER A 418 6.04 27.44 6.53
N PRO A 419 5.25 27.93 5.58
CA PRO A 419 5.66 28.05 4.18
C PRO A 419 6.97 28.83 4.00
N LYS A 420 7.22 29.85 4.80
CA LYS A 420 8.47 30.62 4.79
C LYS A 420 9.69 29.77 5.20
N GLU A 421 9.55 28.90 6.18
CA GLU A 421 10.62 27.99 6.61
C GLU A 421 10.87 26.91 5.57
N GLN A 422 9.82 26.40 4.94
CA GLN A 422 9.90 25.39 3.88
C GLN A 422 10.57 25.91 2.60
N LEU A 423 10.51 27.22 2.30
CA LEU A 423 11.19 27.82 1.13
C LEU A 423 12.71 27.60 1.11
N LYS A 424 13.32 27.23 2.26
CA LYS A 424 14.75 26.85 2.31
C LYS A 424 15.03 25.57 1.49
N PHE A 425 14.02 24.74 1.28
CA PHE A 425 14.10 23.49 0.54
C PHE A 425 13.63 23.62 -0.92
N TYR A 426 13.24 24.83 -1.37
CA TYR A 426 12.61 25.06 -2.67
C TYR A 426 13.39 24.46 -3.85
N ASP A 427 14.71 24.70 -3.91
CA ASP A 427 15.56 24.26 -5.02
C ASP A 427 15.86 22.74 -4.99
N VAL A 428 15.75 22.13 -3.81
CA VAL A 428 16.01 20.69 -3.61
C VAL A 428 14.73 19.86 -3.44
N TRP A 429 13.55 20.48 -3.58
CA TRP A 429 12.27 19.81 -3.46
C TRP A 429 12.13 18.71 -4.53
N GLY A 430 11.91 17.47 -4.10
CA GLY A 430 11.83 16.29 -4.97
C GLY A 430 13.16 15.59 -5.23
N THR A 431 14.28 16.10 -4.70
CA THR A 431 15.57 15.40 -4.73
C THR A 431 15.76 14.50 -3.51
N ASP A 432 16.86 13.74 -3.50
CA ASP A 432 17.27 12.89 -2.36
C ASP A 432 17.48 13.64 -1.03
N LYS A 433 17.47 14.98 -1.04
CA LYS A 433 17.64 15.85 0.14
C LYS A 433 16.33 16.22 0.82
N THR A 434 15.20 15.77 0.29
CA THR A 434 13.87 15.99 0.87
C THR A 434 13.10 14.67 0.86
N TYR A 435 12.09 14.57 1.73
CA TYR A 435 11.08 13.50 1.75
C TYR A 435 9.71 14.16 1.63
N PRO A 436 9.39 14.72 0.43
CA PRO A 436 8.41 15.78 0.32
C PRO A 436 6.99 15.27 0.10
N HIS A 437 6.03 16.03 0.62
CA HIS A 437 4.61 15.88 0.32
C HIS A 437 3.98 17.25 0.03
N MET A 438 2.92 17.29 -0.79
CA MET A 438 2.21 18.52 -1.15
C MET A 438 1.16 18.94 -0.10
N SER A 439 0.71 20.20 -0.19
CA SER A 439 -0.34 20.77 0.65
C SER A 439 -1.73 20.22 0.32
N ILE A 440 -2.62 20.19 1.33
CA ILE A 440 -4.00 19.71 1.20
C ILE A 440 -4.82 20.44 0.13
N GLY A 441 -4.52 21.71 -0.16
CA GLY A 441 -5.22 22.44 -1.24
C GLY A 441 -5.11 21.76 -2.59
N TRP A 442 -3.93 21.26 -2.95
CA TRP A 442 -3.73 20.47 -4.16
C TRP A 442 -4.37 19.07 -4.06
N THR A 443 -4.21 18.40 -2.93
CA THR A 443 -4.85 17.11 -2.66
C THR A 443 -6.36 17.17 -2.90
N TRP A 444 -7.02 18.19 -2.35
CA TRP A 444 -8.46 18.41 -2.55
C TRP A 444 -8.81 18.69 -4.01
N ALA A 445 -7.99 19.51 -4.69
CA ALA A 445 -8.22 19.82 -6.11
C ALA A 445 -8.11 18.56 -6.98
N PHE A 446 -7.12 17.70 -6.77
CA PHE A 446 -6.92 16.46 -7.51
C PHE A 446 -8.02 15.40 -7.26
N GLY A 447 -8.82 15.53 -6.21
CA GLY A 447 -10.03 14.73 -5.97
C GLY A 447 -11.26 15.17 -6.77
N THR A 448 -11.18 16.22 -7.62
CA THR A 448 -12.30 16.77 -8.40
C THR A 448 -13.06 15.70 -9.18
N PRO A 449 -14.41 15.69 -9.17
CA PRO A 449 -15.33 16.68 -8.59
C PRO A 449 -15.79 16.37 -7.15
N PHE A 450 -15.19 15.38 -6.52
CA PHE A 450 -15.60 14.82 -5.23
C PHE A 450 -15.10 15.63 -4.04
N THR A 451 -15.60 15.27 -2.86
CA THR A 451 -15.14 15.78 -1.56
C THR A 451 -14.25 14.73 -0.90
N TRP A 452 -13.40 15.22 0.00
CA TRP A 452 -12.46 14.43 0.82
C TRP A 452 -11.34 13.79 0.03
N THR A 453 -10.57 12.91 0.68
CA THR A 453 -9.26 12.45 0.21
C THR A 453 -8.98 11.03 0.72
N LYS A 454 -7.81 10.46 0.46
CA LYS A 454 -7.27 9.26 1.13
C LYS A 454 -7.66 9.25 2.62
N MET A 455 -7.86 8.08 3.19
CA MET A 455 -8.31 7.78 4.56
C MET A 455 -9.78 8.05 4.84
N VAL A 456 -10.54 8.68 3.95
CA VAL A 456 -11.99 8.91 4.12
C VAL A 456 -12.77 7.95 3.24
N SER A 457 -13.29 6.88 3.82
CA SER A 457 -14.00 5.84 3.08
C SER A 457 -15.48 6.13 2.85
N SER A 458 -16.05 7.12 3.55
CA SER A 458 -17.46 7.52 3.42
C SER A 458 -17.73 8.38 2.18
N HIS A 459 -16.68 8.94 1.54
CA HIS A 459 -16.82 9.87 0.43
C HIS A 459 -15.92 9.51 -0.76
N PHE A 460 -16.36 9.88 -1.95
CA PHE A 460 -15.74 9.45 -3.20
C PHE A 460 -14.35 10.00 -3.47
N GLY A 461 -13.97 11.13 -2.88
CA GLY A 461 -12.58 11.61 -2.96
C GLY A 461 -11.57 10.64 -2.34
N GLY A 462 -12.01 9.77 -1.42
CA GLY A 462 -11.17 8.70 -0.87
C GLY A 462 -11.23 7.37 -1.63
N THR A 463 -12.38 7.07 -2.26
CA THR A 463 -12.67 5.70 -2.74
C THR A 463 -12.92 5.56 -4.24
N LYS A 464 -13.14 6.65 -4.98
CA LYS A 464 -13.44 6.58 -6.41
C LYS A 464 -12.22 6.87 -7.26
N GLN A 465 -11.87 5.91 -8.13
CA GLN A 465 -10.68 5.95 -8.96
C GLN A 465 -11.01 5.86 -10.45
N GLY A 466 -10.08 6.30 -11.29
CA GLY A 466 -10.13 6.07 -12.73
C GLY A 466 -9.50 4.72 -13.09
N MET A 467 -10.15 3.95 -13.96
CA MET A 467 -9.57 2.71 -14.47
C MET A 467 -9.77 2.60 -15.98
N ALA A 468 -8.75 2.12 -16.68
CA ALA A 468 -8.86 1.75 -18.08
C ALA A 468 -8.49 0.28 -18.30
N ILE A 469 -9.22 -0.39 -19.23
CA ILE A 469 -8.97 -1.79 -19.58
C ILE A 469 -8.87 -1.92 -21.08
N SER A 470 -7.81 -2.57 -21.58
CA SER A 470 -7.63 -2.91 -22.99
C SER A 470 -7.37 -4.41 -23.14
N TRP A 471 -8.01 -5.00 -24.14
CA TRP A 471 -7.77 -6.37 -24.61
C TRP A 471 -8.18 -6.43 -26.08
N PRO A 472 -7.30 -6.13 -27.04
CA PRO A 472 -7.66 -5.92 -28.45
C PRO A 472 -8.40 -7.10 -29.09
N ASP A 473 -8.09 -8.34 -28.73
CA ASP A 473 -8.79 -9.52 -29.22
C ASP A 473 -10.26 -9.58 -28.78
N LYS A 474 -10.62 -9.02 -27.65
CA LYS A 474 -11.97 -9.13 -27.04
C LYS A 474 -12.73 -7.81 -27.04
N ILE A 475 -12.08 -6.68 -26.72
CA ILE A 475 -12.73 -5.38 -26.63
C ILE A 475 -12.71 -4.71 -28.00
N LYS A 476 -13.89 -4.58 -28.62
CA LYS A 476 -14.06 -3.92 -29.93
C LYS A 476 -14.65 -2.49 -29.80
N ASP A 477 -15.16 -2.11 -28.64
CA ASP A 477 -15.70 -0.79 -28.33
C ASP A 477 -14.60 0.17 -27.87
N LYS A 478 -13.67 0.50 -28.78
CA LYS A 478 -12.50 1.36 -28.50
C LYS A 478 -12.93 2.76 -28.04
N GLY A 479 -12.35 3.23 -26.94
CA GLY A 479 -12.69 4.51 -26.32
C GLY A 479 -14.03 4.52 -25.57
N GLY A 480 -14.68 3.36 -25.44
CA GLY A 480 -15.99 3.23 -24.77
C GLY A 480 -15.93 3.58 -23.28
N VAL A 481 -16.98 4.23 -22.75
CA VAL A 481 -17.11 4.57 -21.34
C VAL A 481 -18.06 3.58 -20.65
N ARG A 482 -17.74 3.18 -19.45
CA ARG A 482 -18.54 2.28 -18.58
C ARG A 482 -18.92 2.99 -17.29
N TRP A 483 -20.21 2.95 -16.96
CA TRP A 483 -20.81 3.67 -15.84
C TRP A 483 -21.30 2.75 -14.73
N GLN A 484 -21.24 1.44 -14.93
CA GLN A 484 -21.61 0.45 -13.94
C GLN A 484 -20.75 0.61 -12.69
N PHE A 485 -21.36 0.49 -11.52
CA PHE A 485 -20.62 0.43 -10.26
C PHE A 485 -19.74 -0.82 -10.23
N HIS A 486 -18.47 -0.65 -9.96
CA HIS A 486 -17.51 -1.71 -9.73
C HIS A 486 -16.56 -1.36 -8.59
N HIS A 487 -16.03 -2.39 -7.96
CA HIS A 487 -15.10 -2.26 -6.86
C HIS A 487 -13.82 -3.06 -7.13
N VAL A 488 -12.74 -2.72 -6.45
CA VAL A 488 -11.42 -3.37 -6.63
C VAL A 488 -11.48 -4.90 -6.44
N ILE A 489 -12.40 -5.42 -5.63
CA ILE A 489 -12.60 -6.86 -5.46
C ILE A 489 -13.09 -7.56 -6.73
N ASP A 490 -13.59 -6.82 -7.72
CA ASP A 490 -14.09 -7.36 -8.98
C ASP A 490 -12.98 -7.74 -9.97
N ILE A 491 -11.76 -7.28 -9.73
CA ILE A 491 -10.63 -7.47 -10.66
C ILE A 491 -10.19 -8.93 -10.71
N THR A 492 -9.92 -9.54 -9.57
CA THR A 492 -9.50 -10.96 -9.51
C THR A 492 -10.51 -11.91 -10.17
N PRO A 493 -11.83 -11.89 -9.87
CA PRO A 493 -12.79 -12.75 -10.59
C PRO A 493 -12.88 -12.41 -12.09
N THR A 494 -12.65 -11.15 -12.51
CA THR A 494 -12.58 -10.79 -13.92
C THR A 494 -11.40 -11.45 -14.63
N ILE A 495 -10.21 -11.42 -14.01
CA ILE A 495 -9.01 -12.08 -14.55
C ILE A 495 -9.23 -13.58 -14.67
N LEU A 496 -9.80 -14.22 -13.65
CA LEU A 496 -10.09 -15.66 -13.68
C LEU A 496 -11.07 -16.02 -14.79
N GLU A 497 -12.16 -15.27 -14.93
CA GLU A 497 -13.14 -15.49 -16.02
C GLU A 497 -12.49 -15.28 -17.39
N ALA A 498 -11.67 -14.23 -17.56
CA ALA A 498 -10.94 -13.95 -18.80
C ALA A 498 -9.96 -15.07 -19.17
N ALA A 499 -9.32 -15.68 -18.18
CA ALA A 499 -8.41 -16.80 -18.36
C ALA A 499 -9.12 -18.16 -18.52
N GLY A 500 -10.44 -18.23 -18.32
CA GLY A 500 -11.20 -19.47 -18.30
C GLY A 500 -10.87 -20.37 -17.11
N ILE A 501 -10.44 -19.77 -15.98
CA ILE A 501 -10.03 -20.48 -14.77
C ILE A 501 -11.12 -20.33 -13.70
N SER A 502 -11.50 -21.44 -13.08
CA SER A 502 -12.49 -21.42 -11.99
C SER A 502 -11.87 -20.92 -10.69
N GLN A 503 -12.69 -20.27 -9.84
CA GLN A 503 -12.31 -20.06 -8.45
C GLN A 503 -12.05 -21.42 -7.78
N PRO A 504 -10.93 -21.61 -7.05
CA PRO A 504 -10.65 -22.86 -6.37
C PRO A 504 -11.62 -23.10 -5.20
N GLU A 505 -12.06 -24.34 -5.02
CA GLU A 505 -12.79 -24.79 -3.83
C GLU A 505 -11.82 -25.17 -2.71
N THR A 506 -10.64 -25.66 -3.08
CA THR A 506 -9.60 -26.12 -2.13
C THR A 506 -8.22 -25.75 -2.64
N VAL A 507 -7.37 -25.21 -1.75
CA VAL A 507 -5.94 -24.93 -2.00
C VAL A 507 -5.10 -25.53 -0.89
N ASN A 508 -4.13 -26.37 -1.24
CA ASN A 508 -3.28 -27.10 -0.28
C ASN A 508 -4.08 -27.86 0.80
N GLY A 509 -5.24 -28.42 0.40
CA GLY A 509 -6.12 -29.13 1.34
C GLY A 509 -7.00 -28.23 2.21
N ILE A 510 -6.91 -26.91 2.06
CA ILE A 510 -7.70 -25.94 2.82
C ILE A 510 -8.88 -25.46 1.96
N THR A 511 -10.09 -25.63 2.47
CA THR A 511 -11.32 -25.12 1.82
C THR A 511 -11.26 -23.61 1.73
N GLN A 512 -11.53 -23.07 0.54
CA GLN A 512 -11.45 -21.66 0.26
C GLN A 512 -12.75 -20.92 0.57
N LYS A 513 -12.67 -19.76 1.20
CA LYS A 513 -13.80 -18.82 1.28
C LYS A 513 -14.15 -18.32 -0.12
N PRO A 514 -15.44 -18.14 -0.46
CA PRO A 514 -15.83 -17.56 -1.74
C PRO A 514 -15.24 -16.18 -1.97
N MET A 515 -14.94 -15.85 -3.24
CA MET A 515 -14.70 -14.46 -3.63
C MET A 515 -15.99 -13.66 -3.53
N GLN A 516 -15.90 -12.39 -3.17
CA GLN A 516 -17.04 -11.50 -2.98
C GLN A 516 -17.23 -10.55 -4.17
N GLY A 517 -16.19 -10.39 -4.98
CA GLY A 517 -16.22 -9.59 -6.19
C GLY A 517 -17.04 -10.24 -7.31
N THR A 518 -17.48 -9.40 -8.24
CA THR A 518 -18.28 -9.77 -9.42
C THR A 518 -17.49 -9.44 -10.68
N SER A 519 -17.26 -10.43 -11.55
CA SER A 519 -16.55 -10.19 -12.82
C SER A 519 -17.19 -9.10 -13.64
N LEU A 520 -16.39 -8.16 -14.12
CA LEU A 520 -16.82 -7.10 -15.05
C LEU A 520 -16.61 -7.44 -16.53
N LEU A 521 -16.25 -8.69 -16.86
CA LEU A 521 -16.05 -9.17 -18.23
C LEU A 521 -17.30 -8.95 -19.13
N TYR A 522 -18.51 -9.01 -18.55
CA TYR A 522 -19.77 -8.73 -19.28
C TYR A 522 -19.80 -7.32 -19.88
N THR A 523 -19.09 -6.35 -19.31
CA THR A 523 -19.06 -4.96 -19.78
C THR A 523 -18.19 -4.75 -21.03
N PHE A 524 -17.37 -5.75 -21.42
CA PHE A 524 -16.49 -5.65 -22.57
C PHE A 524 -17.26 -5.57 -23.89
N ASP A 525 -18.44 -6.15 -23.94
CA ASP A 525 -19.33 -6.04 -25.11
C ASP A 525 -20.08 -4.69 -25.09
N LYS A 526 -20.03 -3.96 -26.22
CA LYS A 526 -20.70 -2.66 -26.38
C LYS A 526 -22.20 -2.72 -26.10
N LYS A 527 -22.86 -3.85 -26.44
CA LYS A 527 -24.30 -4.03 -26.18
C LYS A 527 -24.64 -3.93 -24.69
N ASN A 528 -23.69 -4.22 -23.82
CA ASN A 528 -23.85 -4.20 -22.38
C ASN A 528 -23.39 -2.87 -21.73
N ALA A 529 -23.03 -1.85 -22.52
CA ALA A 529 -22.56 -0.56 -22.00
C ALA A 529 -23.55 0.15 -21.05
N LYS A 530 -24.85 -0.16 -21.20
CA LYS A 530 -25.93 0.46 -20.40
C LYS A 530 -26.70 -0.54 -19.53
N VAL A 531 -26.31 -1.81 -19.47
CA VAL A 531 -26.97 -2.76 -18.55
C VAL A 531 -26.66 -2.38 -17.09
N PRO A 532 -27.55 -2.65 -16.14
CA PRO A 532 -27.29 -2.42 -14.72
C PRO A 532 -26.02 -3.11 -14.25
N SER A 533 -25.38 -2.56 -13.22
CA SER A 533 -24.25 -3.22 -12.56
C SER A 533 -24.70 -4.57 -11.99
N LYS A 534 -23.81 -5.56 -12.11
CA LYS A 534 -23.96 -6.83 -11.40
C LYS A 534 -23.45 -6.74 -9.95
N HIS A 535 -22.64 -5.74 -9.64
CA HIS A 535 -22.18 -5.45 -8.27
C HIS A 535 -23.16 -4.45 -7.65
N THR A 536 -24.07 -4.94 -6.84
CA THR A 536 -25.20 -4.14 -6.34
C THR A 536 -25.03 -3.64 -4.91
N THR A 537 -24.12 -4.23 -4.12
CA THR A 537 -23.94 -3.89 -2.70
C THR A 537 -22.46 -3.90 -2.33
N GLN A 538 -21.98 -2.79 -1.78
CA GLN A 538 -20.61 -2.64 -1.27
C GLN A 538 -20.59 -1.79 -0.02
N TYR A 539 -20.02 -2.31 1.07
CA TYR A 539 -19.67 -1.49 2.23
C TYR A 539 -18.28 -0.85 2.06
N PHE A 540 -18.08 0.25 2.73
CA PHE A 540 -16.79 0.92 2.87
C PHE A 540 -16.57 1.21 4.36
N GLU A 541 -15.35 1.00 4.84
CA GLU A 541 -14.93 1.44 6.18
C GLU A 541 -13.42 1.67 6.19
N MET A 542 -13.00 2.75 6.83
CA MET A 542 -11.61 3.08 7.12
C MET A 542 -11.52 4.10 8.25
N ILE A 543 -10.81 3.74 9.32
CA ILE A 543 -10.53 4.64 10.47
C ILE A 543 -11.83 5.29 11.00
N GLY A 544 -12.89 4.49 11.10
CA GLY A 544 -14.19 4.91 11.59
C GLY A 544 -15.11 5.56 10.56
N ASP A 545 -14.60 6.18 9.48
CA ASP A 545 -15.43 6.61 8.36
C ASP A 545 -16.05 5.40 7.68
N HIS A 546 -17.36 5.41 7.44
CA HIS A 546 -18.06 4.24 6.90
C HIS A 546 -19.20 4.61 5.95
N ALA A 547 -19.49 3.75 5.01
CA ALA A 547 -20.58 3.90 4.06
C ALA A 547 -21.08 2.55 3.55
N ILE A 548 -22.28 2.56 2.95
CA ILE A 548 -22.87 1.43 2.23
C ILE A 548 -23.46 1.91 0.92
N TYR A 549 -23.03 1.31 -0.18
CA TYR A 549 -23.68 1.42 -1.48
C TYR A 549 -24.66 0.28 -1.67
N HIS A 550 -25.86 0.58 -2.14
CA HIS A 550 -26.85 -0.44 -2.55
C HIS A 550 -27.76 0.10 -3.65
N ASP A 551 -27.74 -0.58 -4.81
CA ASP A 551 -28.64 -0.32 -5.96
C ASP A 551 -28.81 1.18 -6.28
N GLY A 552 -27.70 1.91 -6.40
CA GLY A 552 -27.71 3.33 -6.79
C GLY A 552 -27.98 4.30 -5.64
N TRP A 553 -28.07 3.83 -4.41
CA TRP A 553 -28.05 4.66 -3.21
C TRP A 553 -26.73 4.50 -2.45
N ILE A 554 -26.29 5.55 -1.78
CA ILE A 554 -25.18 5.45 -0.82
C ILE A 554 -25.57 6.19 0.47
N ALA A 555 -25.45 5.49 1.59
CA ALA A 555 -25.48 6.10 2.92
C ALA A 555 -24.07 6.19 3.45
N SER A 556 -23.66 7.34 3.95
CA SER A 556 -22.29 7.67 4.35
C SER A 556 -22.28 8.24 5.76
N SER A 557 -21.34 7.86 6.60
CA SER A 557 -21.08 8.59 7.84
C SER A 557 -20.59 10.00 7.52
N LYS A 558 -21.04 10.98 8.29
CA LYS A 558 -20.49 12.33 8.22
C LYS A 558 -19.04 12.33 8.69
N VAL A 559 -18.16 12.97 7.94
CA VAL A 559 -16.75 13.06 8.33
C VAL A 559 -16.59 13.95 9.55
N ILE A 560 -16.12 13.38 10.63
CA ILE A 560 -15.85 14.07 11.89
C ILE A 560 -14.37 14.36 12.05
N ARG A 561 -13.51 13.46 11.56
CA ARG A 561 -12.07 13.57 11.60
C ARG A 561 -11.53 14.08 10.26
N VAL A 562 -10.87 15.22 10.25
CA VAL A 562 -10.15 15.68 9.02
C VAL A 562 -8.87 14.88 8.83
N PRO A 563 -8.64 14.28 7.65
CA PRO A 563 -7.51 13.35 7.43
C PRO A 563 -6.12 13.98 7.55
N TRP A 564 -5.99 15.29 7.37
CA TRP A 564 -4.73 16.03 7.55
C TRP A 564 -4.49 16.54 8.97
N ASP A 565 -5.39 16.27 9.92
CA ASP A 565 -5.18 16.55 11.34
C ASP A 565 -4.58 15.35 12.05
N ASN A 566 -3.26 15.32 12.13
CA ASN A 566 -2.50 14.27 12.79
C ASN A 566 -2.52 14.38 14.32
N THR A 567 -3.26 15.33 14.92
CA THR A 567 -3.32 15.47 16.38
C THR A 567 -4.04 14.32 17.06
N GLY A 568 -4.73 13.47 16.28
CA GLY A 568 -5.38 12.25 16.75
C GLY A 568 -6.57 12.48 17.69
N LYS A 569 -7.07 13.69 17.76
CA LYS A 569 -8.26 14.02 18.56
C LYS A 569 -9.52 13.49 17.90
N VAL A 570 -9.74 12.19 18.00
CA VAL A 570 -11.03 11.60 17.71
C VAL A 570 -11.78 11.40 19.02
N HIS A 571 -12.89 12.06 19.13
CA HIS A 571 -13.53 12.30 20.42
C HIS A 571 -14.86 11.60 20.57
N THR A 572 -15.31 10.84 19.56
CA THR A 572 -16.63 10.23 19.55
C THR A 572 -16.57 8.79 19.02
N ASP A 573 -17.47 7.96 19.53
CA ASP A 573 -17.69 6.61 19.03
C ASP A 573 -18.10 6.67 17.54
N PRO A 574 -17.32 6.08 16.60
CA PRO A 574 -17.68 6.08 15.18
C PRO A 574 -19.06 5.49 14.90
N ALA A 575 -19.53 4.54 15.70
CA ALA A 575 -20.86 3.95 15.56
C ALA A 575 -22.00 4.94 15.80
N ALA A 576 -21.71 6.09 16.47
CA ALA A 576 -22.66 7.15 16.74
C ALA A 576 -22.56 8.34 15.79
N TRP A 577 -21.69 8.28 14.77
CA TRP A 577 -21.56 9.37 13.81
C TRP A 577 -22.83 9.55 12.99
N PRO A 578 -23.26 10.80 12.72
CA PRO A 578 -24.44 11.07 11.90
C PRO A 578 -24.27 10.53 10.49
N TRP A 579 -25.36 10.11 9.87
CA TRP A 579 -25.40 9.62 8.52
C TRP A 579 -25.93 10.67 7.53
N GLU A 580 -25.42 10.61 6.31
CA GLU A 580 -25.86 11.32 5.11
C GLU A 580 -26.38 10.31 4.09
N LEU A 581 -27.28 10.71 3.19
CA LEU A 581 -27.85 9.81 2.17
C LEU A 581 -27.83 10.49 0.80
N TYR A 582 -27.42 9.75 -0.23
CA TYR A 582 -27.32 10.24 -1.61
C TYR A 582 -27.96 9.29 -2.61
N ASP A 583 -28.78 9.85 -3.52
CA ASP A 583 -29.38 9.15 -4.66
C ASP A 583 -28.43 9.28 -5.86
N MET A 584 -27.59 8.26 -6.09
CA MET A 584 -26.54 8.26 -7.12
C MET A 584 -27.07 8.32 -8.54
N SER A 585 -28.34 8.03 -8.74
CA SER A 585 -29.00 8.18 -10.04
C SER A 585 -29.22 9.63 -10.45
N LYS A 586 -29.17 10.55 -9.46
CA LYS A 586 -29.41 12.00 -9.62
C LYS A 586 -28.26 12.85 -9.10
N ASP A 587 -27.41 12.29 -8.28
CA ASP A 587 -26.30 12.98 -7.61
C ASP A 587 -25.02 12.14 -7.67
N TRP A 588 -24.30 12.27 -8.77
CA TRP A 588 -23.10 11.48 -9.03
C TRP A 588 -21.91 11.87 -8.16
N THR A 589 -21.96 13.01 -7.46
CA THR A 589 -20.84 13.60 -6.75
C THR A 589 -21.01 13.68 -5.23
N GLN A 590 -22.08 13.12 -4.68
CA GLN A 590 -22.45 13.28 -3.27
C GLN A 590 -22.58 14.78 -2.88
N PHE A 591 -23.31 15.55 -3.71
CA PHE A 591 -23.49 16.99 -3.54
C PHE A 591 -24.65 17.34 -2.61
N ASN A 592 -25.76 16.58 -2.69
CA ASN A 592 -27.00 16.86 -1.96
C ASN A 592 -27.34 15.73 -0.99
N ASP A 593 -27.11 15.95 0.29
CA ASP A 593 -27.63 15.07 1.32
C ASP A 593 -29.17 15.10 1.34
N VAL A 594 -29.79 13.94 1.14
CA VAL A 594 -31.25 13.78 1.16
C VAL A 594 -31.76 12.94 2.34
N ALA A 595 -30.93 12.73 3.37
CA ALA A 595 -31.28 11.92 4.55
C ALA A 595 -32.60 12.38 5.21
N ALA A 596 -32.76 13.68 5.41
CA ALA A 596 -34.00 14.25 5.98
C ALA A 596 -35.23 14.01 5.10
N LYS A 597 -35.06 13.87 3.78
CA LYS A 597 -36.16 13.64 2.84
C LYS A 597 -36.59 12.18 2.77
N TYR A 598 -35.67 11.26 3.01
CA TYR A 598 -35.88 9.80 2.87
C TYR A 598 -35.43 9.03 4.12
N PRO A 599 -36.00 9.32 5.32
CA PRO A 599 -35.55 8.72 6.59
C PRO A 599 -35.69 7.22 6.65
N GLU A 600 -36.74 6.64 6.00
CA GLU A 600 -36.93 5.18 5.96
C GLU A 600 -35.85 4.50 5.09
N LYS A 601 -35.48 5.13 3.96
CA LYS A 601 -34.38 4.63 3.12
C LYS A 601 -33.03 4.70 3.83
N LEU A 602 -32.77 5.77 4.57
CA LEU A 602 -31.59 5.90 5.41
C LEU A 602 -31.50 4.75 6.41
N LYS A 603 -32.58 4.50 7.15
CA LYS A 603 -32.63 3.42 8.15
C LYS A 603 -32.44 2.03 7.52
N GLU A 604 -33.00 1.80 6.33
CA GLU A 604 -32.76 0.57 5.57
C GLU A 604 -31.25 0.41 5.28
N MET A 605 -30.61 1.46 4.76
CA MET A 605 -29.20 1.46 4.40
C MET A 605 -28.29 1.31 5.64
N GLU A 606 -28.58 1.98 6.75
CA GLU A 606 -27.87 1.80 8.02
C GLU A 606 -27.94 0.34 8.49
N THR A 607 -29.13 -0.26 8.46
CA THR A 607 -29.33 -1.66 8.83
C THR A 607 -28.49 -2.58 7.94
N LEU A 608 -28.44 -2.30 6.65
CA LEU A 608 -27.65 -3.08 5.68
C LEU A 608 -26.14 -2.95 5.97
N PHE A 609 -25.66 -1.73 6.29
CA PHE A 609 -24.26 -1.53 6.67
C PHE A 609 -23.89 -2.39 7.88
N TRP A 610 -24.66 -2.34 8.97
CA TRP A 610 -24.35 -3.11 10.18
C TRP A 610 -24.35 -4.63 9.94
N ASN A 611 -25.25 -5.13 9.06
CA ASN A 611 -25.26 -6.53 8.68
C ASN A 611 -23.98 -6.92 7.88
N GLU A 612 -23.58 -6.10 6.91
CA GLU A 612 -22.35 -6.34 6.16
C GLU A 612 -21.10 -6.15 7.04
N ALA A 613 -21.10 -5.21 7.97
CA ALA A 613 -20.00 -4.99 8.91
C ALA A 613 -19.78 -6.21 9.82
N GLN A 614 -20.86 -6.78 10.35
CA GLN A 614 -20.78 -7.99 11.18
C GLN A 614 -20.30 -9.20 10.36
N LYS A 615 -20.81 -9.37 9.13
CA LYS A 615 -20.47 -10.48 8.24
C LYS A 615 -19.00 -10.45 7.81
N ASN A 616 -18.44 -9.27 7.57
CA ASN A 616 -17.13 -9.07 6.94
C ASN A 616 -16.02 -8.68 7.95
N GLN A 617 -16.18 -8.92 9.25
CA GLN A 617 -15.18 -8.64 10.29
C GLN A 617 -14.80 -7.15 10.44
N VAL A 618 -15.71 -6.23 10.08
CA VAL A 618 -15.46 -4.78 10.18
C VAL A 618 -15.44 -4.32 11.64
N LEU A 619 -16.15 -5.02 12.50
CA LEU A 619 -16.24 -4.65 13.91
C LEU A 619 -15.04 -5.14 14.75
N PRO A 620 -14.60 -4.37 15.77
CA PRO A 620 -15.11 -3.07 16.21
C PRO A 620 -14.65 -1.91 15.30
N LEU A 621 -15.49 -0.88 15.10
CA LEU A 621 -15.04 0.35 14.46
C LEU A 621 -14.02 1.07 15.36
N ASP A 622 -12.98 1.60 14.74
CA ASP A 622 -11.91 2.30 15.46
C ASP A 622 -11.44 3.51 14.62
N ALA A 623 -11.66 4.71 15.16
CA ALA A 623 -11.27 5.96 14.53
C ALA A 623 -9.87 6.46 14.96
N THR A 624 -9.11 5.67 15.70
CA THR A 624 -7.72 6.03 16.05
C THR A 624 -6.77 5.83 14.89
N THR A 625 -5.72 6.60 14.86
CA THR A 625 -4.68 6.57 13.80
C THR A 625 -3.31 6.23 14.40
N PHE A 626 -2.51 7.24 14.72
CA PHE A 626 -1.13 7.07 15.17
C PHE A 626 -0.99 6.34 16.52
N SER A 627 -1.99 6.36 17.40
CA SER A 627 -1.98 5.55 18.62
C SER A 627 -1.85 4.05 18.35
N ARG A 628 -2.30 3.57 17.17
CA ARG A 628 -2.13 2.18 16.74
C ARG A 628 -0.66 1.81 16.46
N LEU A 629 0.20 2.77 16.17
CA LEU A 629 1.65 2.50 16.02
C LEU A 629 2.26 2.02 17.36
N ALA A 630 1.73 2.48 18.48
CA ALA A 630 2.19 2.09 19.82
C ALA A 630 1.59 0.74 20.30
N VAL A 631 0.58 0.18 19.63
CA VAL A 631 -0.01 -1.12 19.98
C VAL A 631 1.03 -2.23 19.82
N PRO A 632 1.26 -3.08 20.84
CA PRO A 632 2.18 -4.20 20.72
C PRO A 632 1.81 -5.16 19.60
N LYS A 633 2.79 -5.54 18.77
CA LYS A 633 2.64 -6.43 17.60
C LYS A 633 3.47 -7.70 17.80
N PRO A 634 3.08 -8.83 17.20
CA PRO A 634 3.85 -10.06 17.23
C PRO A 634 5.07 -9.94 16.30
N SER A 635 6.17 -9.37 16.80
CA SER A 635 7.44 -9.29 16.07
C SER A 635 8.49 -10.23 16.64
N ILE A 636 9.58 -10.46 15.90
CA ILE A 636 10.75 -11.26 16.39
C ILE A 636 11.44 -10.63 17.60
N THR A 637 11.17 -9.37 17.87
CA THR A 637 11.70 -8.60 19.01
C THR A 637 10.71 -8.46 20.17
N ALA A 638 9.48 -8.92 20.02
CA ALA A 638 8.43 -8.76 21.03
C ALA A 638 8.81 -9.38 22.37
N GLY A 639 8.56 -8.67 23.47
CA GLY A 639 8.83 -9.14 24.84
C GLY A 639 10.32 -9.19 25.23
N ARG A 640 11.24 -8.83 24.33
CA ARG A 640 12.68 -8.81 24.61
C ARG A 640 13.14 -7.42 25.06
N ASN A 641 14.02 -7.40 26.06
CA ASN A 641 14.63 -6.17 26.56
C ASN A 641 16.17 -6.18 26.45
N VAL A 642 16.77 -7.32 26.08
CA VAL A 642 18.21 -7.46 25.88
C VAL A 642 18.44 -8.10 24.52
N PHE A 643 19.28 -7.45 23.72
CA PHE A 643 19.67 -7.88 22.39
C PHE A 643 21.20 -7.95 22.30
N THR A 644 21.72 -8.99 21.69
CA THR A 644 23.15 -9.17 21.52
C THR A 644 23.47 -9.51 20.07
N TYR A 645 24.44 -8.79 19.53
CA TYR A 645 24.91 -8.93 18.16
C TYR A 645 26.42 -9.13 18.15
N SER A 646 26.93 -9.79 17.13
CA SER A 646 28.37 -9.97 16.90
C SER A 646 28.67 -9.86 15.39
N GLY A 647 29.69 -9.07 15.05
CA GLY A 647 30.01 -8.82 13.64
C GLY A 647 28.97 -7.96 12.91
N GLU A 648 28.96 -8.08 11.59
CA GLU A 648 28.06 -7.30 10.70
C GLU A 648 26.69 -7.95 10.57
N MET A 649 25.63 -7.17 10.72
CA MET A 649 24.24 -7.54 10.43
C MET A 649 23.55 -6.33 9.84
N ILE A 650 23.09 -6.41 8.60
CA ILE A 650 22.48 -5.30 7.85
C ILE A 650 21.09 -5.66 7.34
N GLY A 651 20.27 -4.65 7.08
CA GLY A 651 18.99 -4.79 6.39
C GLY A 651 17.84 -5.27 7.27
N THR A 652 17.87 -5.06 8.58
CA THR A 652 16.71 -5.35 9.45
C THR A 652 15.71 -4.22 9.38
N PRO A 653 14.48 -4.45 8.89
CA PRO A 653 13.47 -3.39 8.80
C PRO A 653 12.97 -2.92 10.17
N ASN A 654 12.44 -1.69 10.22
CA ASN A 654 12.00 -1.06 11.47
C ASN A 654 10.99 -1.88 12.29
N GLY A 655 10.07 -2.59 11.65
CA GLY A 655 9.06 -3.43 12.33
C GLY A 655 9.66 -4.60 13.12
N ASP A 656 10.87 -5.03 12.77
CA ASP A 656 11.62 -6.13 13.39
C ASP A 656 12.87 -5.66 14.15
N ALA A 657 13.10 -4.34 14.22
CA ALA A 657 14.20 -3.74 14.97
C ALA A 657 13.88 -3.64 16.48
N PRO A 658 14.90 -3.56 17.35
CA PRO A 658 14.69 -3.27 18.77
C PRO A 658 14.12 -1.86 18.97
N GLY A 659 12.92 -1.73 19.50
CA GLY A 659 12.28 -0.42 19.71
C GLY A 659 12.85 0.31 20.93
N ILE A 660 13.64 1.37 20.72
CA ILE A 660 14.20 2.20 21.78
C ILE A 660 13.41 3.50 22.04
N LEU A 661 12.39 3.77 21.24
CA LEU A 661 11.58 4.97 21.41
C LEU A 661 10.79 4.95 22.71
N ASN A 662 10.73 6.10 23.39
CA ASN A 662 10.03 6.30 24.67
C ASN A 662 10.50 5.36 25.79
N ALA A 663 11.78 5.02 25.80
CA ALA A 663 12.39 4.12 26.79
C ALA A 663 13.77 4.61 27.20
N SER A 664 14.23 4.17 28.36
CA SER A 664 15.63 4.24 28.72
C SER A 664 16.38 3.09 28.06
N TYR A 665 17.62 3.30 27.63
CA TYR A 665 18.39 2.25 26.96
C TYR A 665 19.89 2.42 27.16
N ASN A 666 20.62 1.30 27.00
CA ASN A 666 22.08 1.27 27.00
C ASN A 666 22.57 0.49 25.78
N PHE A 667 23.44 1.11 24.99
CA PHE A 667 24.28 0.44 24.00
C PHE A 667 25.66 0.23 24.58
N LYS A 668 26.13 -1.02 24.57
CA LYS A 668 27.49 -1.40 25.01
C LYS A 668 28.15 -2.20 23.89
N ALA A 669 29.19 -1.60 23.28
CA ALA A 669 29.97 -2.19 22.20
C ALA A 669 31.36 -2.57 22.67
N GLU A 670 31.72 -3.84 22.55
CA GLU A 670 33.07 -4.35 22.77
C GLU A 670 33.76 -4.42 21.41
N VAL A 671 34.78 -3.59 21.20
CA VAL A 671 35.47 -3.41 19.91
C VAL A 671 36.97 -3.60 20.03
N GLU A 672 37.62 -4.05 18.95
CA GLU A 672 39.08 -4.11 18.84
C GLU A 672 39.52 -3.18 17.70
N ILE A 673 40.37 -2.18 18.07
CA ILE A 673 40.89 -1.16 17.15
C ILE A 673 42.26 -1.64 16.65
N PRO A 674 42.47 -1.75 15.32
CA PRO A 674 43.75 -2.14 14.75
C PRO A 674 44.80 -1.03 14.92
N LYS A 675 46.08 -1.34 14.69
CA LYS A 675 47.19 -0.39 14.82
C LYS A 675 47.09 0.85 13.91
N GLY A 676 46.31 0.74 12.83
CA GLY A 676 46.02 1.85 11.90
C GLY A 676 44.84 2.74 12.29
N GLY A 677 44.21 2.48 13.44
CA GLY A 677 42.94 3.10 13.80
C GLY A 677 41.72 2.42 13.15
N ALA A 678 40.53 2.85 13.50
CA ALA A 678 39.29 2.37 12.90
C ALA A 678 38.27 3.50 12.72
N GLU A 679 37.39 3.37 11.75
CA GLU A 679 36.21 4.22 11.58
C GLU A 679 35.01 3.37 11.12
N GLY A 680 33.84 3.94 11.11
CA GLY A 680 32.64 3.28 10.61
C GLY A 680 31.54 3.13 11.65
N MET A 681 30.39 2.68 11.17
CA MET A 681 29.15 2.50 11.94
C MET A 681 29.23 1.26 12.83
N ILE A 682 28.95 1.40 14.12
CA ILE A 682 28.79 0.30 15.09
C ILE A 682 27.34 -0.17 15.10
N VAL A 683 26.39 0.76 15.19
CA VAL A 683 24.95 0.50 15.11
C VAL A 683 24.21 1.75 14.68
N THR A 684 23.21 1.57 13.83
CA THR A 684 22.32 2.64 13.37
C THR A 684 20.89 2.13 13.22
N GLN A 685 19.93 3.05 13.29
CA GLN A 685 18.55 2.84 12.85
C GLN A 685 17.99 4.15 12.32
N GLY A 686 17.28 4.08 11.18
CA GLY A 686 16.86 5.27 10.44
C GLY A 686 18.00 5.88 9.64
N GLY A 687 17.81 7.08 9.11
CA GLY A 687 18.74 7.72 8.20
C GLY A 687 18.63 9.24 8.15
N ARG A 688 18.70 9.79 6.95
CA ARG A 688 18.77 11.25 6.67
C ARG A 688 17.58 12.02 7.24
N PHE A 689 16.39 11.43 7.32
CA PHE A 689 15.16 12.13 7.69
C PHE A 689 14.69 11.86 9.12
N ALA A 690 15.23 10.88 9.81
CA ALA A 690 15.14 10.65 11.26
C ALA A 690 15.91 9.37 11.62
N GLY A 691 16.70 9.39 12.65
CA GLY A 691 17.44 8.20 13.07
C GLY A 691 18.48 8.47 14.17
N TYR A 692 19.21 7.44 14.53
CA TYR A 692 20.36 7.52 15.40
C TYR A 692 21.50 6.66 14.86
N GLY A 693 22.74 7.06 15.19
CA GLY A 693 23.93 6.28 14.86
C GLY A 693 24.97 6.34 15.97
N PHE A 694 25.57 5.19 16.28
CA PHE A 694 26.75 5.06 17.13
C PHE A 694 27.92 4.59 16.27
N TYR A 695 28.93 5.44 16.09
CA TYR A 695 30.01 5.21 15.12
C TYR A 695 31.36 5.80 15.57
N LEU A 696 32.42 5.41 14.89
CA LEU A 696 33.71 6.06 14.97
C LEU A 696 33.93 6.98 13.75
N LEU A 697 34.10 8.29 14.01
CA LEU A 697 34.43 9.27 12.99
C LEU A 697 35.92 9.58 13.07
N LYS A 698 36.70 9.11 12.09
CA LYS A 698 38.16 9.22 12.11
C LYS A 698 38.78 8.74 13.46
N GLY A 699 38.25 7.63 13.95
CA GLY A 699 38.66 7.01 15.23
C GLY A 699 38.02 7.60 16.49
N VAL A 700 37.30 8.70 16.40
CA VAL A 700 36.63 9.36 17.55
C VAL A 700 35.23 8.78 17.73
N PRO A 701 34.82 8.33 18.95
CA PRO A 701 33.48 7.80 19.19
C PRO A 701 32.42 8.91 19.14
N VAL A 702 31.36 8.68 18.44
CA VAL A 702 30.20 9.58 18.26
C VAL A 702 28.91 8.81 18.46
N PHE A 703 27.99 9.37 19.25
CA PHE A 703 26.57 9.01 19.21
C PHE A 703 25.78 10.20 18.71
N ASN A 704 24.95 10.02 17.67
CA ASN A 704 24.22 11.10 17.01
C ASN A 704 22.72 10.74 16.93
N TRP A 705 21.88 11.64 17.42
CA TRP A 705 20.45 11.66 17.15
C TRP A 705 20.16 12.67 16.04
N ASN A 706 19.59 12.21 14.93
CA ASN A 706 19.06 13.02 13.86
C ASN A 706 17.58 13.28 14.10
N MET A 707 17.25 14.50 14.48
CA MET A 707 15.88 14.97 14.70
C MET A 707 15.32 15.54 13.41
N PHE A 708 14.87 14.63 12.52
CA PHE A 708 14.18 14.93 11.24
C PHE A 708 15.02 15.73 10.22
N GLY A 709 16.34 15.68 10.27
CA GLY A 709 17.19 16.52 9.43
C GLY A 709 17.16 18.00 9.80
N LEU A 710 16.44 18.38 10.86
CA LEU A 710 16.33 19.75 11.35
C LEU A 710 17.38 20.07 12.43
N GLU A 711 17.66 19.10 13.28
CA GLU A 711 18.63 19.21 14.37
C GLU A 711 19.40 17.90 14.53
N HIS A 712 20.69 18.00 14.89
CA HIS A 712 21.52 16.86 15.26
C HIS A 712 22.04 17.05 16.68
N ILE A 713 21.74 16.10 17.55
CA ILE A 713 22.22 16.10 18.94
C ILE A 713 23.32 15.06 19.03
N LYS A 714 24.57 15.52 19.19
CA LYS A 714 25.77 14.69 19.15
C LYS A 714 26.49 14.64 20.48
N TRP A 715 26.82 13.42 20.93
CA TRP A 715 27.79 13.12 21.96
C TRP A 715 29.07 12.66 21.26
N GLN A 716 30.19 13.34 21.51
CA GLN A 716 31.42 13.09 20.76
C GLN A 716 32.66 13.09 21.70
N GLY A 717 33.55 12.13 21.51
CA GLY A 717 34.85 12.09 22.12
C GLY A 717 35.75 13.26 21.65
N LYS A 718 36.85 13.48 22.34
CA LYS A 718 37.84 14.52 21.97
C LYS A 718 38.98 13.93 21.17
N GLU A 719 39.30 12.65 21.35
CA GLU A 719 40.47 11.99 20.80
C GLU A 719 40.07 10.67 20.15
N ALA A 720 40.85 10.27 19.14
CA ALA A 720 40.73 8.97 18.53
C ALA A 720 41.10 7.85 19.50
N LEU A 721 40.45 6.70 19.41
CA LEU A 721 40.77 5.52 20.23
C LEU A 721 42.15 4.97 19.86
N SER A 722 42.93 4.56 20.89
CA SER A 722 44.16 3.85 20.69
C SER A 722 43.94 2.46 20.07
N ALA A 723 45.00 1.86 19.53
CA ALA A 723 44.94 0.45 19.12
C ALA A 723 44.75 -0.46 20.35
N GLY A 724 43.89 -1.49 20.22
CA GLY A 724 43.59 -2.43 21.28
C GLY A 724 42.08 -2.62 21.52
N LYS A 725 41.73 -3.28 22.61
CA LYS A 725 40.31 -3.52 22.98
C LYS A 725 39.77 -2.34 23.76
N HIS A 726 38.56 -1.93 23.40
CA HIS A 726 37.82 -0.87 24.06
C HIS A 726 36.35 -1.29 24.28
N VAL A 727 35.77 -0.66 25.30
CA VAL A 727 34.33 -0.75 25.59
C VAL A 727 33.74 0.64 25.41
N LEU A 728 32.85 0.77 24.41
CA LEU A 728 32.11 1.98 24.14
C LEU A 728 30.69 1.83 24.68
N GLU A 729 30.21 2.80 25.47
CA GLU A 729 28.86 2.75 26.02
C GLU A 729 28.13 4.06 25.76
N PHE A 730 26.82 3.94 25.43
CA PHE A 730 25.92 5.07 25.43
C PHE A 730 24.70 4.74 26.28
N ASP A 731 24.60 5.44 27.43
CA ASP A 731 23.47 5.34 28.34
C ASP A 731 22.49 6.48 28.08
N PHE A 732 21.23 6.16 27.85
CA PHE A 732 20.15 7.14 27.72
C PHE A 732 19.09 6.92 28.81
N LYS A 733 18.82 7.92 29.61
CA LYS A 733 17.75 7.94 30.59
C LYS A 733 16.60 8.81 30.09
N TYR A 734 15.47 8.19 29.81
CA TYR A 734 14.25 8.85 29.38
C TYR A 734 13.49 9.45 30.56
N ASP A 735 13.00 10.69 30.41
CA ASP A 735 12.31 11.43 31.48
C ASP A 735 10.78 11.28 31.44
N GLY A 736 10.25 10.22 30.82
CA GLY A 736 8.84 9.95 30.62
C GLY A 736 8.43 8.57 31.07
N MET A 737 7.11 8.33 31.02
CA MET A 737 6.48 7.07 31.43
C MET A 737 6.29 6.08 30.26
N GLY A 738 6.79 6.36 29.09
CA GLY A 738 6.71 5.50 27.89
C GLY A 738 5.68 5.95 26.85
N ALA A 739 5.52 5.12 25.81
CA ALA A 739 4.71 5.44 24.63
C ALA A 739 3.23 5.68 24.96
N GLU A 740 2.70 4.93 25.93
CA GLU A 740 1.30 5.03 26.35
C GLU A 740 0.94 6.43 26.85
N THR A 741 1.86 7.09 27.55
CA THR A 741 1.63 8.45 28.06
C THR A 741 1.73 9.51 26.98
N ILE A 742 2.51 9.26 25.92
CA ILE A 742 2.63 10.19 24.79
C ILE A 742 1.39 10.10 23.90
N ALA A 743 0.94 8.89 23.58
CA ALA A 743 -0.24 8.66 22.77
C ALA A 743 -1.50 9.37 23.32
N PHE A 744 -1.55 9.63 24.63
CA PHE A 744 -2.73 10.18 25.29
C PHE A 744 -2.57 11.62 25.82
N SER A 745 -1.35 12.13 26.02
CA SER A 745 -1.15 13.39 26.72
C SER A 745 -0.53 14.52 25.90
N SER A 746 0.02 14.26 24.72
CA SER A 746 0.71 15.30 23.94
C SER A 746 0.93 14.91 22.50
N TYR A 747 0.08 15.36 21.63
CA TYR A 747 0.29 15.32 20.17
C TYR A 747 1.07 16.56 19.68
N ALA A 748 1.95 17.10 20.51
CA ALA A 748 2.75 18.27 20.18
C ALA A 748 3.98 17.92 19.30
N GLY A 749 3.99 16.77 18.65
CA GLY A 749 5.00 16.39 17.66
C GLY A 749 6.30 15.82 18.22
N LEU A 750 6.65 16.07 19.48
CA LEU A 750 7.90 15.64 20.07
C LEU A 750 7.70 14.90 21.39
N GLY A 751 8.55 13.88 21.65
CA GLY A 751 8.56 13.11 22.89
C GLY A 751 9.16 13.89 24.06
N ARG A 752 9.20 13.26 25.24
CA ARG A 752 9.80 13.82 26.45
C ARG A 752 11.31 13.95 26.31
N SER A 753 11.92 14.74 27.24
CA SER A 753 13.37 14.86 27.33
C SER A 753 14.04 13.58 27.83
N GLY A 754 15.35 13.54 27.75
CA GLY A 754 16.17 12.50 28.32
C GLY A 754 17.62 12.96 28.47
N THR A 755 18.43 12.19 29.19
CA THR A 755 19.84 12.48 29.39
C THR A 755 20.69 11.36 28.82
N GLY A 756 21.54 11.67 27.84
CA GLY A 756 22.51 10.75 27.26
C GLY A 756 23.91 10.92 27.86
N VAL A 757 24.60 9.80 28.07
CA VAL A 757 25.96 9.73 28.61
C VAL A 757 26.81 8.83 27.73
N LEU A 758 27.78 9.40 27.03
CA LEU A 758 28.81 8.65 26.27
C LEU A 758 29.97 8.29 27.19
N LYS A 759 30.40 7.03 27.17
CA LYS A 759 31.52 6.49 27.95
C LYS A 759 32.47 5.70 27.04
N VAL A 760 33.74 5.73 27.39
CA VAL A 760 34.83 4.90 26.84
C VAL A 760 35.56 4.23 28.00
N ASP A 761 35.67 2.91 28.01
CA ASP A 761 36.33 2.10 29.04
C ASP A 761 35.85 2.45 30.47
N GLY A 762 34.55 2.67 30.62
CA GLY A 762 33.88 3.05 31.86
C GLY A 762 34.01 4.54 32.24
N LYS A 763 34.84 5.32 31.53
CA LYS A 763 35.03 6.75 31.80
C LYS A 763 34.00 7.58 31.04
N VAL A 764 33.25 8.44 31.73
CA VAL A 764 32.34 9.41 31.13
C VAL A 764 33.13 10.40 30.26
N ILE A 765 32.74 10.49 29.00
CA ILE A 765 33.31 11.40 27.99
C ILE A 765 32.46 12.65 27.86
N GLN A 766 31.15 12.48 27.73
CA GLN A 766 30.20 13.57 27.56
C GLN A 766 28.84 13.22 28.12
N THR A 767 28.16 14.21 28.71
CA THR A 767 26.77 14.14 29.15
C THR A 767 26.00 15.29 28.53
N ILE A 768 24.88 15.01 27.84
CA ILE A 768 24.01 16.01 27.25
C ILE A 768 22.57 15.68 27.64
N LYS A 769 21.80 16.70 28.04
CA LYS A 769 20.34 16.61 28.16
C LYS A 769 19.72 16.92 26.80
N MET A 770 19.07 15.93 26.23
CA MET A 770 18.26 16.02 25.05
C MET A 770 16.89 16.60 25.42
N PRO A 771 16.47 17.75 24.88
CA PRO A 771 15.25 18.43 25.35
C PRO A 771 13.98 17.68 24.98
N HIS A 772 13.98 16.92 23.88
CA HIS A 772 12.87 16.12 23.39
C HIS A 772 13.37 14.95 22.55
N THR A 773 12.54 13.92 22.39
CA THR A 773 12.80 12.70 21.62
C THR A 773 11.82 12.53 20.49
N ILE A 774 12.07 11.59 19.60
CA ILE A 774 11.12 11.14 18.55
C ILE A 774 10.15 10.14 19.19
N PRO A 775 8.82 10.39 19.14
CA PRO A 775 7.87 9.58 19.91
C PRO A 775 7.33 8.33 19.20
N PHE A 776 7.08 8.37 17.88
CA PHE A 776 6.30 7.34 17.21
C PHE A 776 7.10 6.43 16.27
N THR A 777 7.89 7.01 15.38
CA THR A 777 8.66 6.24 14.41
C THR A 777 9.92 6.98 13.97
N LEU A 778 10.96 6.23 13.62
CA LEU A 778 12.10 6.72 12.86
C LEU A 778 11.75 6.71 11.38
N GLN A 779 12.70 7.05 10.51
CA GLN A 779 12.49 6.92 9.06
C GLN A 779 12.18 5.45 8.74
N TRP A 780 10.96 5.16 8.27
CA TRP A 780 10.40 3.81 8.22
C TRP A 780 10.93 2.94 7.08
N ASP A 781 11.42 3.55 6.00
CA ASP A 781 12.04 2.88 4.86
C ASP A 781 13.55 2.68 5.02
N GLU A 782 14.09 2.97 6.20
CA GLU A 782 15.47 2.71 6.59
C GLU A 782 15.60 1.41 7.41
N ASN A 783 16.83 0.97 7.58
CA ASN A 783 17.16 -0.25 8.29
C ASN A 783 17.68 0.00 9.71
N PHE A 784 17.62 -1.04 10.53
CA PHE A 784 18.48 -1.21 11.68
C PHE A 784 19.67 -2.05 11.26
N ASP A 785 20.86 -1.46 11.31
CA ASP A 785 22.11 -2.05 10.87
C ASP A 785 23.13 -2.10 12.01
N VAL A 786 23.94 -3.17 12.05
CA VAL A 786 25.05 -3.36 12.97
C VAL A 786 26.32 -3.58 12.17
N GLY A 787 27.39 -2.83 12.48
CA GLY A 787 28.69 -2.92 11.80
C GLY A 787 28.78 -2.24 10.45
N ALA A 788 27.71 -1.61 9.99
CA ALA A 788 27.65 -0.79 8.79
C ALA A 788 26.46 0.17 8.85
N ASP A 789 26.40 1.15 7.91
CA ASP A 789 25.23 1.91 7.55
C ASP A 789 25.02 1.79 6.04
N THR A 790 23.82 1.51 5.56
CA THR A 790 23.62 0.94 4.23
C THR A 790 22.76 1.74 3.25
N LEU A 791 21.75 2.51 3.69
CA LEU A 791 20.82 3.23 2.81
C LEU A 791 21.11 4.73 2.74
N THR A 792 20.71 5.50 3.76
CA THR A 792 21.07 6.91 3.85
C THR A 792 21.77 7.21 5.17
N GLY A 793 22.75 8.11 5.16
CA GLY A 793 23.50 8.45 6.38
C GLY A 793 22.64 9.17 7.41
N VAL A 794 22.80 8.84 8.69
CA VAL A 794 22.19 9.62 9.79
C VAL A 794 22.70 11.06 9.79
N ASP A 795 23.91 11.31 9.30
CA ASP A 795 24.48 12.64 9.07
C ASP A 795 25.45 12.66 7.89
N ASP A 796 24.97 13.10 6.74
CA ASP A 796 25.75 13.18 5.48
C ASP A 796 26.97 14.13 5.56
N ARG A 797 27.06 14.94 6.60
CA ARG A 797 28.24 15.85 6.86
C ARG A 797 29.40 15.09 7.48
N ASP A 798 29.13 13.98 8.18
CA ASP A 798 30.13 13.19 8.85
C ASP A 798 30.69 12.08 7.95
N TYR A 799 29.81 11.38 7.19
CA TYR A 799 30.18 10.22 6.37
C TYR A 799 29.24 10.03 5.18
N GLN A 800 29.66 9.13 4.29
CA GLN A 800 28.85 8.64 3.17
C GLN A 800 28.62 7.14 3.30
N VAL A 801 27.45 6.66 2.84
CA VAL A 801 27.11 5.24 2.83
C VAL A 801 27.65 4.53 1.58
N PRO A 802 28.05 3.24 1.68
CA PRO A 802 28.05 2.39 2.87
C PRO A 802 29.17 2.77 3.84
N PHE A 803 28.85 2.97 5.13
CA PHE A 803 29.82 3.32 6.16
C PHE A 803 30.12 2.13 7.06
N LYS A 804 30.99 1.25 6.56
CA LYS A 804 31.36 0.00 7.22
C LYS A 804 32.36 0.22 8.35
N PHE A 805 32.14 -0.47 9.48
CA PHE A 805 33.09 -0.47 10.58
C PHE A 805 34.38 -1.22 10.19
N THR A 806 35.53 -0.53 10.24
CA THR A 806 36.86 -1.06 9.84
C THR A 806 37.63 -1.71 11.00
N GLY A 807 37.11 -1.59 12.23
CA GLY A 807 37.59 -2.34 13.39
C GLY A 807 36.91 -3.72 13.48
N LYS A 808 37.16 -4.43 14.57
CA LYS A 808 36.45 -5.68 14.89
C LYS A 808 35.38 -5.39 15.96
N LEU A 809 34.15 -5.71 15.67
CA LEU A 809 33.03 -5.69 16.62
C LEU A 809 32.91 -7.07 17.25
N ASP A 810 33.46 -7.23 18.45
CA ASP A 810 33.40 -8.50 19.18
C ASP A 810 31.97 -8.74 19.68
N LYS A 811 31.32 -7.71 20.23
CA LYS A 811 29.97 -7.81 20.76
C LYS A 811 29.31 -6.43 20.88
N LEU A 812 28.05 -6.36 20.50
CA LEU A 812 27.17 -5.24 20.81
C LEU A 812 26.02 -5.77 21.68
N THR A 813 25.82 -5.13 22.84
CA THR A 813 24.66 -5.41 23.70
C THR A 813 23.79 -4.16 23.77
N LEU A 814 22.51 -4.30 23.44
CA LEU A 814 21.48 -3.29 23.66
C LEU A 814 20.58 -3.76 24.80
N THR A 815 20.47 -2.96 25.84
CA THR A 815 19.52 -3.17 26.94
C THR A 815 18.49 -2.06 26.93
N ILE A 816 17.21 -2.40 27.00
CA ILE A 816 16.10 -1.45 26.98
C ILE A 816 15.33 -1.58 28.29
N ASP A 817 15.13 -0.46 28.95
CA ASP A 817 14.30 -0.36 30.15
C ASP A 817 13.02 0.42 29.84
N ARG A 818 11.94 -0.33 29.60
CA ARG A 818 10.61 0.25 29.30
C ARG A 818 9.89 0.53 30.61
N PRO A 819 9.41 1.76 30.81
CA PRO A 819 8.60 2.10 31.97
C PRO A 819 7.38 1.15 32.04
N LYS A 820 7.12 0.61 33.23
CA LYS A 820 5.92 -0.20 33.48
C LYS A 820 4.88 0.67 34.13
N LEU A 821 3.73 0.81 33.48
CA LEU A 821 2.57 1.45 34.10
C LEU A 821 1.98 0.54 35.16
N SER A 822 1.59 1.12 36.27
CA SER A 822 0.80 0.42 37.29
C SER A 822 -0.63 0.13 36.75
N PRO A 823 -1.34 -0.88 37.27
CA PRO A 823 -2.73 -1.12 36.89
C PRO A 823 -3.65 0.09 37.04
N ALA A 824 -3.38 0.96 38.02
CA ALA A 824 -4.13 2.21 38.23
C ALA A 824 -3.84 3.24 37.13
N GLU A 825 -2.62 3.34 36.67
CA GLU A 825 -2.22 4.22 35.55
C GLU A 825 -2.80 3.70 34.23
N ILE A 826 -2.74 2.40 33.98
CA ILE A 826 -3.38 1.76 32.80
C ILE A 826 -4.87 2.08 32.80
N LYS A 827 -5.57 1.86 33.92
CA LYS A 827 -6.98 2.16 34.03
C LYS A 827 -7.28 3.64 33.81
N LYS A 828 -6.47 4.54 34.34
CA LYS A 828 -6.62 5.97 34.12
C LYS A 828 -6.41 6.36 32.64
N LEU A 829 -5.47 5.72 31.95
CA LEU A 829 -5.24 5.92 30.52
C LEU A 829 -6.42 5.38 29.69
N GLU A 830 -6.93 4.20 30.01
CA GLU A 830 -8.14 3.63 29.41
C GLU A 830 -9.36 4.56 29.63
N GLU A 831 -9.54 5.07 30.83
CA GLU A 831 -10.61 6.05 31.14
C GLU A 831 -10.43 7.37 30.35
N MET A 832 -9.22 7.80 30.10
CA MET A 832 -8.95 9.00 29.27
C MET A 832 -9.22 8.74 27.79
N LEU A 833 -9.00 7.54 27.30
CA LEU A 833 -9.38 7.12 25.94
C LEU A 833 -10.90 7.12 25.73
N HIS A 834 -11.64 6.71 26.76
CA HIS A 834 -13.10 6.64 26.70
C HIS A 834 -13.80 7.93 27.14
N LYS A 835 -13.11 8.86 27.78
CA LYS A 835 -13.64 10.18 28.13
C LYS A 835 -13.34 11.18 27.02
N ASN A 836 -14.39 11.69 26.47
CA ASN A 836 -14.41 12.74 25.45
C ASN A 836 -13.71 14.01 25.96
N PRO A 837 -12.54 14.45 25.45
CA PRO A 837 -11.92 15.72 25.86
C PRO A 837 -12.54 16.95 25.20
N ALA A 838 -13.66 16.84 24.50
CA ALA A 838 -14.34 18.00 23.87
C ALA A 838 -15.22 18.80 24.82
N ALA A 839 -15.06 18.63 26.11
CA ALA A 839 -15.86 19.38 27.11
C ALA A 839 -15.01 20.38 27.93
N GLU A 840 -13.80 20.75 27.45
CA GLU A 840 -13.06 21.90 28.03
C GLU A 840 -12.53 22.82 26.94
#